data_76a3fd30a639d1cc39b59d988159f23f
#
_entry.id   76a3fd30a639d1cc39b59d988159f23f
#
_cell.length_a   1.000
_cell.length_b   1.000
_cell.length_c   1.000
_cell.angle_alpha   90.00
_cell.angle_beta   90.00
_cell.angle_gamma   90.00
#
_symmetry.space_group_name_H-M   'P 1'
#
loop_
_entity.id
_entity.type
_entity.pdbx_description
1 polymer ?
#
loop_
_entity_poly.entity_id
_entity_poly.type
_entity_poly.pdbx_seq_one_letter_code
_entity_poly.pdbx_strand_id
1 'polypeptide(L)'
;MMKPTLPFNPKLLIPLAILAVFGGLIVQQGFAHLPPLSEAQASPIHPTFAFLDAEGKNVLESGAPISTMQTCGQCHNTTFIASHSFHTDLGLSDVTLPGKAPSGRPWDTSNGPFGKWNPLLYRYLSPPADQNLDLGVAEWVRTIGLRHVGGGPAQQSRQGLPLIEIPADSPDARVLAPNGTVQSWDWKKSGVAEMNCFLCHTPNPNQKARRQALLDGRFQWANTATLLDSGVVMSSGEALVYNPDAFDPSGQLKKEYVFIQDPTNENCAQCHGVAHSGTDPLVLSGCSLENWQTATTGQVFAGQRISRSGMNIANKQTLNRPFDIHAERGLKCTSCHYSINNPTYAQPASQEQLSHLQFDPRRLEIGEYLQKPDHNFARGQSAQNLLAPELRGTMRRCESCHNAEKTHTWLPYARQHFAEVSCETCHIPNLYAPAVSAVDWTVLTPQGEGAATCRGAEGNTGTLNDLVTGFQPVLLSRLDENGKRPLAPYNLIVAWFWVYDSPDGERPVRLQDLQAVWLEGDTYHPEVLRLFDSNKDGKLDSSELRLDTPKKQALIASRLSALGLQNPRIQGEIQPYSINHNVARGEWAIGDCRVCHSDTSYLAQPMKLADYVPAEVMPSFVKDANVSAEGELVLRGGALYYQPVVARQGRYVFGHNRVAWVDWVGGLFFLGVLAGVAGHGTVRFLTATKRARHNIPLKRVYIYAVYERFWHWLQTFTIVILLFTGLIIHRPDVFGMFSFSGVVIVHNVMAAILAINAFLSFFYHLVSGEIRQFIPRPYGFFDQAIVQAKYYLQGIFKGDPHPFEKRPDRKLNPLQQVTYFAILNVLLPLQGLTGILMWGVQQWPQIAERLGGLPFLAPFHSLIAWLFGAFIVGHVYLTTTGHEPLASIKAMMMGWEDVEDLSALEVEEVVTDERSDSDQIQTQTV
;
A
#
# COMPACT_ATOMS: atom_id res chain seq x y z
N MET A 1 -50.94 -36.16 32.35
CA MET A 1 -50.75 -35.75 30.94
C MET A 1 -51.46 -34.43 30.68
N MET A 2 -50.76 -33.33 30.80
CA MET A 2 -51.24 -31.99 30.35
C MET A 2 -50.12 -31.30 29.64
N LYS A 3 -50.32 -31.04 28.32
CA LYS A 3 -49.42 -30.17 27.49
C LYS A 3 -49.70 -28.71 27.82
N PRO A 4 -48.72 -27.86 28.03
CA PRO A 4 -48.94 -26.43 28.11
C PRO A 4 -48.95 -25.87 26.68
N THR A 5 -50.08 -25.31 26.28
CA THR A 5 -50.22 -24.47 25.09
C THR A 5 -49.81 -23.05 25.47
N LEU A 6 -48.71 -22.56 24.89
CA LEU A 6 -48.32 -21.16 24.96
C LEU A 6 -49.33 -20.30 24.14
N PRO A 7 -49.81 -19.15 24.61
CA PRO A 7 -50.70 -18.30 23.87
C PRO A 7 -49.91 -17.55 22.80
N PHE A 8 -50.28 -17.77 21.54
CA PHE A 8 -49.72 -17.07 20.37
C PHE A 8 -50.27 -15.64 20.35
N ASN A 9 -49.40 -14.63 20.50
CA ASN A 9 -49.81 -13.25 20.52
C ASN A 9 -49.64 -12.63 19.08
N PRO A 10 -50.72 -12.40 18.32
CA PRO A 10 -50.66 -11.95 16.94
C PRO A 10 -50.07 -10.52 16.77
N LYS A 11 -49.93 -9.78 17.87
CA LYS A 11 -49.33 -8.42 17.85
C LYS A 11 -47.81 -8.40 17.64
N LEU A 12 -47.13 -9.57 17.72
CA LEU A 12 -45.69 -9.71 17.44
C LEU A 12 -45.37 -9.97 15.95
N LEU A 13 -46.38 -10.34 15.15
CA LEU A 13 -46.20 -10.60 13.70
C LEU A 13 -46.09 -9.34 12.85
N ILE A 14 -46.66 -8.23 13.28
CA ILE A 14 -46.62 -6.98 12.53
C ILE A 14 -45.22 -6.36 12.48
N PRO A 15 -44.45 -6.23 13.58
CA PRO A 15 -43.09 -5.72 13.52
C PRO A 15 -42.11 -6.68 12.79
N LEU A 16 -42.32 -7.98 12.85
CA LEU A 16 -41.50 -8.96 12.10
C LEU A 16 -41.79 -8.90 10.59
N ALA A 17 -43.03 -8.71 10.19
CA ALA A 17 -43.40 -8.54 8.79
C ALA A 17 -42.87 -7.18 8.24
N ILE A 18 -42.89 -6.12 9.04
CA ILE A 18 -42.34 -4.82 8.66
C ILE A 18 -40.80 -4.91 8.54
N LEU A 19 -40.12 -5.64 9.46
CA LEU A 19 -38.68 -5.88 9.37
C LEU A 19 -38.30 -6.73 8.14
N ALA A 20 -39.11 -7.70 7.76
CA ALA A 20 -38.89 -8.51 6.56
C ALA A 20 -39.11 -7.73 5.26
N VAL A 21 -40.10 -6.83 5.22
CA VAL A 21 -40.36 -5.97 4.08
C VAL A 21 -39.30 -4.86 3.93
N PHE A 22 -38.84 -4.27 5.05
CA PHE A 22 -37.72 -3.33 5.04
C PHE A 22 -36.39 -4.00 4.70
N GLY A 23 -36.15 -5.22 5.19
CA GLY A 23 -34.98 -6.03 4.81
C GLY A 23 -34.98 -6.39 3.33
N GLY A 24 -36.15 -6.74 2.75
CA GLY A 24 -36.30 -7.02 1.32
C GLY A 24 -36.12 -5.79 0.42
N LEU A 25 -36.58 -4.63 0.86
CA LEU A 25 -36.41 -3.37 0.11
C LEU A 25 -34.94 -2.86 0.14
N ILE A 26 -34.23 -3.11 1.23
CA ILE A 26 -32.80 -2.76 1.32
C ILE A 26 -31.94 -3.67 0.43
N VAL A 27 -32.30 -4.94 0.27
CA VAL A 27 -31.60 -5.86 -0.63
C VAL A 27 -31.89 -5.56 -2.10
N GLN A 28 -33.06 -5.03 -2.43
CA GLN A 28 -33.44 -4.72 -3.81
C GLN A 28 -32.86 -3.38 -4.33
N GLN A 29 -32.43 -2.46 -3.47
CA GLN A 29 -31.76 -1.21 -3.89
C GLN A 29 -30.25 -1.33 -4.03
N GLY A 30 -29.64 -2.49 -3.74
CA GLY A 30 -28.20 -2.72 -3.83
C GLY A 30 -27.64 -2.95 -5.24
N PHE A 31 -28.48 -3.08 -6.27
CA PHE A 31 -28.06 -3.20 -7.66
C PHE A 31 -28.65 -2.05 -8.50
N ALA A 32 -28.24 -0.83 -8.20
CA ALA A 32 -28.30 0.20 -9.23
C ALA A 32 -27.33 -0.24 -10.32
N HIS A 33 -27.85 -0.78 -11.44
CA HIS A 33 -27.10 -0.86 -12.68
C HIS A 33 -26.64 0.56 -12.98
N LEU A 34 -25.32 0.79 -12.83
CA LEU A 34 -24.72 1.92 -13.52
C LEU A 34 -25.10 1.75 -15.00
N PRO A 35 -25.66 2.77 -15.65
CA PRO A 35 -25.89 2.69 -17.09
C PRO A 35 -24.54 2.30 -17.72
N PRO A 36 -24.51 1.39 -18.70
CA PRO A 36 -23.29 1.11 -19.43
C PRO A 36 -22.77 2.46 -19.89
N LEU A 37 -21.51 2.78 -19.52
CA LEU A 37 -20.81 3.92 -20.08
C LEU A 37 -20.92 3.71 -21.58
N SER A 38 -21.66 4.61 -22.27
CA SER A 38 -21.83 4.52 -23.72
C SER A 38 -20.43 4.32 -24.28
N GLU A 39 -20.21 3.21 -24.98
CA GLU A 39 -19.04 3.04 -25.81
C GLU A 39 -18.92 4.33 -26.59
N ALA A 40 -17.81 5.04 -26.41
CA ALA A 40 -17.46 6.08 -27.35
C ALA A 40 -17.21 5.35 -28.67
N GLN A 41 -18.24 5.25 -29.45
CA GLN A 41 -18.17 4.62 -30.77
C GLN A 41 -17.10 5.38 -31.52
N ALA A 42 -16.04 4.67 -31.91
CA ALA A 42 -15.12 5.17 -32.92
C ALA A 42 -15.93 5.82 -34.01
N SER A 43 -15.67 7.10 -34.31
CA SER A 43 -16.42 7.80 -35.36
C SER A 43 -16.39 6.94 -36.62
N PRO A 44 -17.49 6.34 -37.04
CA PRO A 44 -17.46 5.39 -38.16
C PRO A 44 -17.15 6.06 -39.49
N ILE A 45 -16.97 7.39 -39.53
CA ILE A 45 -16.93 8.18 -40.77
C ILE A 45 -15.79 9.22 -40.69
N HIS A 46 -14.54 8.77 -40.54
CA HIS A 46 -13.43 9.63 -40.92
C HIS A 46 -13.41 9.78 -42.46
N PRO A 47 -13.34 11.01 -43.01
CA PRO A 47 -13.29 11.20 -44.47
C PRO A 47 -12.01 10.56 -45.04
N THR A 48 -12.08 10.19 -46.32
CA THR A 48 -10.89 9.77 -47.08
C THR A 48 -9.97 10.94 -47.27
N PHE A 49 -8.67 10.69 -47.41
CA PHE A 49 -7.64 11.71 -47.52
C PHE A 49 -6.45 11.20 -48.36
N ALA A 50 -5.68 12.09 -48.92
CA ALA A 50 -4.47 11.74 -49.64
C ALA A 50 -3.28 11.62 -48.66
N PHE A 51 -2.39 10.67 -48.88
CA PHE A 51 -1.09 10.65 -48.20
C PHE A 51 -0.13 11.62 -48.86
N LEU A 52 0.41 12.51 -48.07
CA LEU A 52 1.34 13.55 -48.55
C LEU A 52 2.72 13.31 -47.94
N ASP A 53 3.76 13.64 -48.71
CA ASP A 53 5.13 13.72 -48.25
C ASP A 53 5.41 15.02 -47.52
N ALA A 54 6.69 15.25 -47.11
CA ALA A 54 7.10 16.44 -46.38
C ALA A 54 6.94 17.75 -47.21
N GLU A 55 6.98 17.67 -48.50
CA GLU A 55 6.75 18.78 -49.44
C GLU A 55 5.26 18.98 -49.82
N GLY A 56 4.38 18.17 -49.25
CA GLY A 56 2.94 18.24 -49.53
C GLY A 56 2.51 17.61 -50.85
N LYS A 57 3.36 16.83 -51.53
CA LYS A 57 3.05 16.09 -52.75
C LYS A 57 2.44 14.73 -52.40
N ASN A 58 1.61 14.21 -53.28
CA ASN A 58 1.06 12.87 -53.11
C ASN A 58 2.19 11.81 -53.17
N VAL A 59 2.21 10.91 -52.17
CA VAL A 59 3.26 9.88 -52.07
C VAL A 59 3.28 8.89 -53.24
N LEU A 60 2.13 8.72 -53.95
CA LEU A 60 2.10 7.90 -55.15
C LEU A 60 2.91 8.52 -56.34
N GLU A 61 3.03 9.85 -56.35
CA GLU A 61 3.78 10.56 -57.35
C GLU A 61 5.26 10.67 -56.97
N SER A 62 5.53 10.97 -55.69
CA SER A 62 6.90 11.20 -55.21
C SER A 62 7.66 9.93 -54.80
N GLY A 63 6.96 8.86 -54.43
CA GLY A 63 7.58 7.69 -53.82
C GLY A 63 8.24 7.98 -52.45
N ALA A 64 8.12 9.19 -51.94
CA ALA A 64 8.69 9.62 -50.67
C ALA A 64 7.92 9.13 -49.44
N PRO A 65 8.52 9.14 -48.24
CA PRO A 65 7.83 8.74 -47.00
C PRO A 65 6.64 9.67 -46.67
N ILE A 66 5.66 9.11 -45.98
CA ILE A 66 4.45 9.83 -45.51
C ILE A 66 4.85 10.83 -44.44
N SER A 67 4.52 12.10 -44.62
CA SER A 67 4.49 13.10 -43.56
C SER A 67 3.11 13.12 -42.90
N THR A 68 3.02 12.76 -41.62
CA THR A 68 1.78 12.89 -40.86
C THR A 68 1.39 14.31 -40.59
N MET A 69 2.38 15.20 -40.49
CA MET A 69 2.16 16.65 -40.31
C MET A 69 1.46 17.25 -41.53
N GLN A 70 1.79 16.81 -42.73
CA GLN A 70 1.15 17.29 -43.98
C GLN A 70 -0.16 16.52 -44.26
N THR A 71 -0.12 15.19 -44.10
CA THR A 71 -1.31 14.33 -44.39
C THR A 71 -2.48 14.70 -43.49
N CYS A 72 -2.28 14.67 -42.15
CA CYS A 72 -3.32 15.01 -41.18
C CYS A 72 -3.56 16.55 -41.15
N GLY A 73 -2.53 17.30 -41.48
CA GLY A 73 -2.55 18.77 -41.51
C GLY A 73 -3.54 19.37 -42.52
N GLN A 74 -4.06 18.55 -43.44
CA GLN A 74 -5.11 18.99 -44.36
C GLN A 74 -6.39 19.42 -43.62
N CYS A 75 -6.68 18.84 -42.45
CA CYS A 75 -7.89 19.10 -41.67
C CYS A 75 -7.61 19.44 -40.21
N HIS A 76 -6.52 18.92 -39.64
CA HIS A 76 -6.15 19.13 -38.24
C HIS A 76 -5.01 20.15 -38.11
N ASN A 77 -4.98 20.94 -37.04
CA ASN A 77 -3.86 21.80 -36.73
C ASN A 77 -2.73 20.96 -36.10
N THR A 78 -1.97 20.27 -36.96
CA THR A 78 -0.92 19.34 -36.51
C THR A 78 0.22 20.03 -35.75
N THR A 79 0.50 21.28 -36.03
CA THR A 79 1.47 22.07 -35.28
C THR A 79 1.01 22.31 -33.85
N PHE A 80 -0.24 22.68 -33.66
CA PHE A 80 -0.82 22.80 -32.33
C PHE A 80 -0.79 21.47 -31.60
N ILE A 81 -1.23 20.39 -32.21
CA ILE A 81 -1.28 19.06 -31.61
C ILE A 81 0.13 18.63 -31.17
N ALA A 82 1.13 18.78 -32.02
CA ALA A 82 2.51 18.41 -31.70
C ALA A 82 3.07 19.21 -30.52
N SER A 83 2.77 20.51 -30.44
CA SER A 83 3.25 21.39 -29.39
C SER A 83 2.49 21.23 -28.05
N HIS A 84 1.34 20.60 -28.06
CA HIS A 84 0.50 20.35 -26.88
C HIS A 84 0.38 18.85 -26.58
N SER A 85 1.43 18.09 -26.86
CA SER A 85 1.49 16.66 -26.57
C SER A 85 2.83 16.27 -25.98
N PHE A 86 2.85 15.90 -24.72
CA PHE A 86 4.09 15.41 -24.09
C PHE A 86 4.58 14.07 -24.70
N HIS A 87 3.75 13.35 -25.44
CA HIS A 87 4.15 12.16 -26.19
C HIS A 87 5.08 12.48 -27.37
N THR A 88 5.10 13.69 -27.86
CA THR A 88 6.00 14.13 -28.93
C THR A 88 7.34 14.63 -28.40
N ASP A 89 7.39 15.00 -27.12
CA ASP A 89 8.61 15.44 -26.47
C ASP A 89 9.30 14.27 -25.77
N LEU A 90 10.48 13.93 -26.24
CA LEU A 90 11.30 12.86 -25.68
C LEU A 90 11.99 13.23 -24.37
N GLY A 91 11.56 14.26 -23.70
CA GLY A 91 12.19 14.81 -22.50
C GLY A 91 13.24 15.88 -22.79
N LEU A 92 13.36 16.32 -24.03
CA LEU A 92 14.34 17.31 -24.44
C LEU A 92 13.99 18.73 -23.96
N SER A 93 12.71 19.05 -23.80
CA SER A 93 12.24 20.33 -23.24
C SER A 93 12.58 20.49 -21.76
N ASP A 94 12.73 19.37 -21.03
CA ASP A 94 13.03 19.36 -19.60
C ASP A 94 14.52 19.27 -19.28
N VAL A 95 15.41 19.33 -20.27
CA VAL A 95 16.84 19.20 -20.06
C VAL A 95 17.35 20.35 -19.20
N THR A 96 17.99 20.02 -18.10
CA THR A 96 18.61 20.94 -17.15
C THR A 96 20.10 20.68 -17.03
N LEU A 97 20.79 21.53 -16.29
CA LEU A 97 22.21 21.28 -15.96
C LEU A 97 22.33 20.00 -15.12
N PRO A 98 23.40 19.21 -15.30
CA PRO A 98 23.68 18.04 -14.48
C PRO A 98 23.58 18.33 -12.97
N GLY A 99 23.00 17.42 -12.21
CA GLY A 99 22.80 17.57 -10.76
C GLY A 99 21.68 18.53 -10.32
N LYS A 100 20.97 19.19 -11.26
CA LYS A 100 19.83 20.06 -10.96
C LYS A 100 18.48 19.36 -11.02
N ALA A 101 18.44 18.12 -11.47
CA ALA A 101 17.24 17.30 -11.41
C ALA A 101 16.90 16.89 -9.96
N PRO A 102 15.63 16.60 -9.64
CA PRO A 102 15.18 16.26 -8.27
C PRO A 102 15.91 15.08 -7.62
N SER A 103 16.45 14.14 -8.41
CA SER A 103 17.28 13.04 -7.91
C SER A 103 18.57 13.50 -7.23
N GLY A 104 19.06 14.69 -7.61
CA GLY A 104 20.33 15.26 -7.15
C GLY A 104 21.57 14.52 -7.62
N ARG A 105 21.46 13.57 -8.56
CA ARG A 105 22.62 12.89 -9.14
C ARG A 105 23.39 13.85 -10.04
N PRO A 106 24.75 13.83 -10.01
CA PRO A 106 25.56 14.73 -10.81
C PRO A 106 25.30 14.65 -12.33
N TRP A 107 24.86 13.49 -12.80
CA TRP A 107 24.63 13.20 -14.22
C TRP A 107 23.17 13.38 -14.68
N ASP A 108 22.20 13.56 -13.78
CA ASP A 108 20.81 13.75 -14.20
C ASP A 108 20.59 15.13 -14.82
N THR A 109 20.04 15.14 -16.02
CA THR A 109 19.85 16.34 -16.85
C THR A 109 18.38 16.66 -17.11
N SER A 110 17.44 15.82 -16.72
CA SER A 110 16.00 16.00 -16.93
C SER A 110 15.17 15.37 -15.81
N ASN A 111 14.01 15.95 -15.60
CA ASN A 111 12.99 15.41 -14.68
C ASN A 111 12.12 14.32 -15.32
N GLY A 112 12.14 14.24 -16.65
CA GLY A 112 11.32 13.31 -17.41
C GLY A 112 11.89 11.90 -17.47
N PRO A 113 11.08 10.90 -17.88
CA PRO A 113 11.51 9.50 -17.95
C PRO A 113 12.58 9.26 -19.00
N PHE A 114 12.68 10.12 -20.02
CA PHE A 114 13.57 9.95 -21.15
C PHE A 114 14.80 10.86 -21.12
N GLY A 115 14.72 11.99 -20.46
CA GLY A 115 15.86 12.87 -20.21
C GLY A 115 16.64 12.54 -18.94
N LYS A 116 16.12 11.67 -18.11
CA LYS A 116 16.73 11.23 -16.85
C LYS A 116 17.49 9.92 -17.06
N TRP A 117 18.74 9.87 -16.62
CA TRP A 117 19.50 8.62 -16.63
C TRP A 117 18.78 7.56 -15.76
N ASN A 118 18.57 6.39 -16.34
CA ASN A 118 17.90 5.28 -15.67
C ASN A 118 18.78 4.02 -15.78
N PRO A 119 19.19 3.39 -14.67
CA PRO A 119 20.01 2.19 -14.68
C PRO A 119 19.39 1.01 -15.45
N LEU A 120 18.06 0.95 -15.60
CA LEU A 120 17.41 -0.06 -16.42
C LEU A 120 17.65 0.15 -17.92
N LEU A 121 18.03 1.38 -18.31
CA LEU A 121 18.37 1.77 -19.68
C LEU A 121 19.86 2.12 -19.81
N TYR A 122 20.69 1.44 -19.05
CA TYR A 122 22.13 1.72 -18.96
C TYR A 122 22.84 1.79 -20.33
N ARG A 123 22.42 0.98 -21.29
CA ARG A 123 22.95 0.97 -22.66
C ARG A 123 22.85 2.30 -23.41
N TYR A 124 22.09 3.25 -22.89
CA TYR A 124 21.81 4.56 -23.50
C TYR A 124 22.58 5.70 -22.83
N LEU A 125 23.77 5.41 -22.33
CA LEU A 125 24.64 6.42 -21.73
C LEU A 125 25.25 7.35 -22.80
N SER A 126 25.56 8.58 -22.36
CA SER A 126 26.14 9.61 -23.23
C SER A 126 27.46 9.22 -23.88
N PRO A 127 27.72 9.66 -25.11
CA PRO A 127 29.02 9.52 -25.75
C PRO A 127 30.15 10.25 -24.99
N PRO A 128 31.42 9.84 -25.19
CA PRO A 128 32.57 10.42 -24.48
C PRO A 128 32.74 11.93 -24.58
N ALA A 129 32.30 12.51 -25.69
CA ALA A 129 32.46 13.93 -25.92
C ALA A 129 31.32 14.80 -25.38
N ASP A 130 30.32 14.20 -24.84
CA ASP A 130 29.15 14.91 -24.31
C ASP A 130 29.25 15.08 -22.80
N GLN A 131 29.64 16.26 -22.35
CA GLN A 131 29.82 16.57 -20.94
C GLN A 131 28.51 16.66 -20.16
N ASN A 132 27.38 16.85 -20.84
CA ASN A 132 26.08 17.04 -20.19
C ASN A 132 25.29 15.78 -20.00
N LEU A 133 25.91 14.64 -20.09
CA LEU A 133 25.24 13.35 -20.05
C LEU A 133 24.06 13.31 -21.02
N ASP A 134 24.30 13.60 -22.26
CA ASP A 134 23.24 13.80 -23.19
C ASP A 134 23.56 13.20 -24.51
N LEU A 135 22.67 12.42 -25.03
CA LEU A 135 22.78 11.96 -26.40
C LEU A 135 22.53 13.13 -27.35
N GLY A 136 23.21 13.20 -28.47
CA GLY A 136 22.80 14.08 -29.56
C GLY A 136 21.35 13.80 -29.94
N VAL A 137 20.63 14.76 -30.52
CA VAL A 137 19.20 14.57 -30.85
C VAL A 137 19.00 13.35 -31.73
N ALA A 138 19.91 13.08 -32.65
CA ALA A 138 19.86 11.89 -33.51
C ALA A 138 19.94 10.57 -32.72
N GLU A 139 20.87 10.48 -31.79
CA GLU A 139 21.01 9.28 -30.94
C GLU A 139 19.81 9.13 -29.99
N TRP A 140 19.32 10.23 -29.46
CA TRP A 140 18.13 10.28 -28.64
C TRP A 140 16.90 9.72 -29.35
N VAL A 141 16.66 10.17 -30.61
CA VAL A 141 15.57 9.68 -31.44
C VAL A 141 15.70 8.18 -31.71
N ARG A 142 16.87 7.71 -32.09
CA ARG A 142 17.12 6.28 -32.36
C ARG A 142 16.78 5.41 -31.15
N THR A 143 17.15 5.89 -29.97
CA THR A 143 17.13 5.13 -28.73
C THR A 143 15.81 5.24 -28.01
N ILE A 144 15.41 6.47 -27.71
CA ILE A 144 14.23 6.76 -26.88
C ILE A 144 12.95 6.77 -27.73
N GLY A 145 13.05 7.15 -28.99
CA GLY A 145 11.94 7.11 -29.95
C GLY A 145 11.30 5.73 -30.13
N LEU A 146 12.00 4.66 -29.75
CA LEU A 146 11.43 3.30 -29.72
C LEU A 146 10.17 3.22 -28.85
N ARG A 147 10.08 4.06 -27.83
CA ARG A 147 8.99 4.07 -26.83
C ARG A 147 8.12 5.33 -26.91
N HIS A 148 8.32 6.16 -27.91
CA HIS A 148 7.59 7.39 -28.13
C HIS A 148 6.91 7.45 -29.48
N VAL A 149 5.80 8.19 -29.56
CA VAL A 149 5.05 8.40 -30.80
C VAL A 149 5.71 9.42 -31.72
N GLY A 150 6.52 10.29 -31.18
CA GLY A 150 7.21 11.35 -31.95
C GLY A 150 8.71 11.37 -31.75
N GLY A 151 9.38 12.33 -32.35
CA GLY A 151 10.81 12.52 -32.39
C GLY A 151 11.31 13.72 -31.58
N GLY A 152 10.79 13.96 -30.38
CA GLY A 152 11.18 15.10 -29.56
C GLY A 152 10.59 16.43 -30.03
N PRO A 153 11.19 17.60 -29.71
CA PRO A 153 10.74 18.87 -30.30
C PRO A 153 10.86 18.73 -31.80
N ALA A 154 9.75 18.24 -32.40
CA ALA A 154 9.73 17.82 -33.79
C ALA A 154 10.33 18.87 -34.69
N GLN A 155 11.29 18.50 -35.53
CA GLN A 155 11.93 19.32 -36.53
C GLN A 155 12.91 20.40 -36.00
N GLN A 156 13.09 20.55 -34.70
CA GLN A 156 14.00 21.53 -34.11
C GLN A 156 14.98 20.95 -33.11
N SER A 157 16.17 21.52 -33.04
CA SER A 157 17.16 21.24 -32.00
C SER A 157 16.75 21.86 -30.67
N ARG A 158 17.52 21.58 -29.61
CA ARG A 158 17.35 22.22 -28.30
C ARG A 158 17.49 23.73 -28.32
N GLN A 159 18.20 24.27 -29.31
CA GLN A 159 18.37 25.71 -29.53
C GLN A 159 17.32 26.31 -30.48
N GLY A 160 16.35 25.53 -30.95
CA GLY A 160 15.29 25.96 -31.84
C GLY A 160 15.66 26.02 -33.30
N LEU A 161 16.80 25.48 -33.72
CA LEU A 161 17.21 25.40 -35.12
C LEU A 161 16.51 24.21 -35.81
N PRO A 162 16.06 24.33 -37.07
CA PRO A 162 15.58 23.21 -37.85
C PRO A 162 16.61 22.08 -37.91
N LEU A 163 16.23 20.85 -37.61
CA LEU A 163 17.18 19.72 -37.58
C LEU A 163 17.90 19.50 -38.91
N ILE A 164 17.20 19.70 -40.02
CA ILE A 164 17.79 19.55 -41.36
C ILE A 164 18.87 20.62 -41.70
N GLU A 165 18.94 21.69 -40.92
CA GLU A 165 19.90 22.77 -41.06
C GLU A 165 21.06 22.70 -40.06
N ILE A 166 21.08 21.67 -39.19
CA ILE A 166 22.08 21.55 -38.13
C ILE A 166 23.47 21.28 -38.77
N PRO A 167 24.49 22.06 -38.40
CA PRO A 167 25.87 21.80 -38.83
C PRO A 167 26.38 20.44 -38.33
N ALA A 168 27.25 19.81 -39.11
CA ALA A 168 27.81 18.49 -38.79
C ALA A 168 28.62 18.45 -37.50
N ASP A 169 29.11 19.57 -37.01
CA ASP A 169 29.88 19.71 -35.75
C ASP A 169 28.99 20.01 -34.54
N SER A 170 27.71 20.24 -34.77
CA SER A 170 26.75 20.43 -33.66
C SER A 170 26.65 19.21 -32.76
N PRO A 171 26.52 19.39 -31.42
CA PRO A 171 26.17 18.29 -30.51
C PRO A 171 24.95 17.50 -30.95
N ASP A 172 23.96 18.14 -31.54
CA ASP A 172 22.71 17.52 -31.98
C ASP A 172 22.86 16.68 -33.26
N ALA A 173 24.00 16.80 -33.95
CA ALA A 173 24.37 16.00 -35.11
C ALA A 173 25.28 14.80 -34.74
N ARG A 174 25.54 14.55 -33.48
CA ARG A 174 26.45 13.47 -33.04
C ARG A 174 25.71 12.15 -32.82
N VAL A 175 26.35 11.07 -33.27
CA VAL A 175 25.97 9.69 -32.98
C VAL A 175 27.19 8.85 -32.67
N LEU A 176 26.99 7.83 -31.88
CA LEU A 176 28.03 6.86 -31.55
C LEU A 176 27.98 5.71 -32.54
N ALA A 177 29.09 5.48 -33.25
CA ALA A 177 29.23 4.31 -34.11
C ALA A 177 29.46 3.02 -33.25
N PRO A 178 29.22 1.82 -33.80
CA PRO A 178 29.47 0.57 -33.11
C PRO A 178 30.90 0.39 -32.58
N ASN A 179 31.88 0.99 -33.24
CA ASN A 179 33.29 0.98 -32.83
C ASN A 179 33.63 2.02 -31.74
N GLY A 180 32.65 2.71 -31.17
CA GLY A 180 32.84 3.72 -30.12
C GLY A 180 33.29 5.10 -30.61
N THR A 181 33.42 5.35 -31.91
CA THR A 181 33.78 6.66 -32.46
C THR A 181 32.57 7.56 -32.61
N VAL A 182 32.73 8.87 -32.29
CA VAL A 182 31.69 9.86 -32.52
C VAL A 182 31.67 10.23 -33.99
N GLN A 183 30.50 10.13 -34.64
CA GLN A 183 30.30 10.49 -36.04
C GLN A 183 29.31 11.64 -36.19
N SER A 184 29.39 12.37 -37.30
CA SER A 184 28.39 13.36 -37.70
C SER A 184 27.14 12.66 -38.25
N TRP A 185 25.98 13.13 -37.83
CA TRP A 185 24.69 12.64 -38.30
C TRP A 185 24.21 13.46 -39.49
N ASP A 186 23.78 12.79 -40.55
CA ASP A 186 23.25 13.44 -41.75
C ASP A 186 21.73 13.54 -41.68
N TRP A 187 21.22 14.62 -41.13
CA TRP A 187 19.81 14.90 -41.00
C TRP A 187 19.06 15.01 -42.34
N LYS A 188 19.72 15.32 -43.42
CA LYS A 188 19.09 15.36 -44.75
C LYS A 188 18.79 13.96 -45.24
N LYS A 189 19.66 13.00 -44.94
CA LYS A 189 19.50 11.60 -45.32
C LYS A 189 18.48 10.90 -44.44
N SER A 190 18.57 11.10 -43.13
CA SER A 190 17.62 10.45 -42.16
C SER A 190 16.23 11.06 -42.23
N GLY A 191 16.13 12.34 -42.58
CA GLY A 191 14.97 13.14 -42.30
C GLY A 191 14.74 13.32 -40.79
N VAL A 192 13.58 13.84 -40.40
CA VAL A 192 13.17 14.06 -39.02
C VAL A 192 12.03 13.10 -38.68
N ALA A 193 11.96 12.64 -37.42
CA ALA A 193 10.83 11.87 -36.93
C ALA A 193 9.69 12.82 -36.60
N GLU A 194 8.56 12.62 -37.23
CA GLU A 194 7.34 13.38 -36.94
C GLU A 194 6.45 12.63 -35.93
N MET A 195 5.50 13.34 -35.31
CA MET A 195 4.47 12.73 -34.50
C MET A 195 3.71 11.64 -35.28
N ASN A 196 3.66 10.43 -34.75
CA ASN A 196 3.10 9.29 -35.46
C ASN A 196 1.61 9.10 -35.13
N CYS A 197 0.74 9.77 -35.88
CA CYS A 197 -0.72 9.66 -35.73
C CYS A 197 -1.20 8.22 -35.94
N PHE A 198 -0.59 7.47 -36.85
CA PHE A 198 -1.01 6.10 -37.18
C PHE A 198 -0.78 5.12 -36.04
N LEU A 199 0.21 5.35 -35.19
CA LEU A 199 0.50 4.47 -34.06
C LEU A 199 -0.68 4.41 -33.08
N CYS A 200 -1.41 5.49 -32.92
CA CYS A 200 -2.55 5.60 -32.02
C CYS A 200 -3.90 5.45 -32.73
N HIS A 201 -4.00 5.91 -34.01
CA HIS A 201 -5.29 6.01 -34.70
C HIS A 201 -5.54 4.91 -35.74
N THR A 202 -4.64 3.94 -35.89
CA THR A 202 -4.93 2.74 -36.73
C THR A 202 -5.12 1.50 -35.88
N PRO A 203 -5.94 0.52 -36.33
CA PRO A 203 -6.28 -0.64 -35.48
C PRO A 203 -5.08 -1.59 -35.21
N ASN A 204 -4.15 -1.72 -36.13
CA ASN A 204 -3.02 -2.66 -36.02
C ASN A 204 -1.71 -2.02 -36.52
N PRO A 205 -1.16 -1.04 -35.79
CA PRO A 205 0.07 -0.37 -36.21
C PRO A 205 1.26 -1.32 -36.12
N ASN A 206 2.12 -1.35 -37.14
CA ASN A 206 3.34 -2.15 -37.13
C ASN A 206 4.47 -1.45 -36.36
N GLN A 207 4.41 -1.55 -35.02
CA GLN A 207 5.42 -0.96 -34.15
C GLN A 207 6.82 -1.57 -34.36
N LYS A 208 6.91 -2.85 -34.74
CA LYS A 208 8.20 -3.50 -35.00
C LYS A 208 8.92 -2.86 -36.21
N ALA A 209 8.20 -2.66 -37.30
CA ALA A 209 8.76 -2.01 -38.49
C ALA A 209 9.11 -0.55 -38.21
N ARG A 210 8.27 0.18 -37.48
CA ARG A 210 8.58 1.54 -37.02
C ARG A 210 9.87 1.60 -36.19
N ARG A 211 10.01 0.75 -35.18
CA ARG A 211 11.22 0.68 -34.35
C ARG A 211 12.46 0.38 -35.18
N GLN A 212 12.36 -0.53 -36.12
CA GLN A 212 13.46 -0.85 -37.03
C GLN A 212 13.88 0.36 -37.86
N ALA A 213 12.92 1.11 -38.42
CA ALA A 213 13.23 2.34 -39.19
C ALA A 213 13.95 3.38 -38.33
N LEU A 214 13.58 3.52 -37.05
CA LEU A 214 14.29 4.41 -36.12
C LEU A 214 15.71 3.93 -35.82
N LEU A 215 15.89 2.64 -35.57
CA LEU A 215 17.23 2.05 -35.34
C LEU A 215 18.14 2.18 -36.54
N ASP A 216 17.62 2.02 -37.74
CA ASP A 216 18.33 2.19 -38.99
C ASP A 216 18.65 3.67 -39.32
N GLY A 217 18.16 4.61 -38.48
CA GLY A 217 18.32 6.04 -38.71
C GLY A 217 17.48 6.56 -39.89
N ARG A 218 16.45 5.85 -40.33
CA ARG A 218 15.50 6.28 -41.38
C ARG A 218 14.28 6.94 -40.75
N PHE A 219 14.50 8.10 -40.07
CA PHE A 219 13.48 8.73 -39.24
C PHE A 219 12.23 9.13 -39.99
N GLN A 220 12.39 9.71 -41.19
CA GLN A 220 11.27 10.10 -42.06
C GLN A 220 10.38 8.91 -42.48
N TRP A 221 10.93 7.70 -42.49
CA TRP A 221 10.21 6.47 -42.85
C TRP A 221 9.47 5.81 -41.67
N ALA A 222 9.65 6.30 -40.46
CA ALA A 222 9.04 5.65 -39.26
C ALA A 222 7.51 5.61 -39.33
N ASN A 223 6.87 6.69 -39.80
CA ASN A 223 5.40 6.76 -39.94
C ASN A 223 4.90 5.87 -41.08
N THR A 224 5.60 5.83 -42.20
CA THR A 224 5.29 4.92 -43.32
C THR A 224 5.44 3.46 -42.92
N ALA A 225 6.51 3.13 -42.17
CA ALA A 225 6.75 1.78 -41.68
C ALA A 225 5.65 1.31 -40.69
N THR A 226 5.01 2.21 -39.98
CA THR A 226 3.88 1.90 -39.09
C THR A 226 2.68 1.30 -39.84
N LEU A 227 2.54 1.63 -41.14
CA LEU A 227 1.47 1.11 -41.98
C LEU A 227 1.87 -0.17 -42.74
N LEU A 228 3.07 -0.74 -42.53
CA LEU A 228 3.43 -2.05 -43.10
C LEU A 228 2.44 -3.11 -42.56
N ASP A 229 2.03 -4.03 -43.41
CA ASP A 229 1.01 -5.05 -43.21
C ASP A 229 -0.45 -4.53 -43.13
N SER A 230 -0.70 -3.23 -43.31
CA SER A 230 -2.06 -2.67 -43.45
C SER A 230 -2.66 -2.88 -44.87
N GLY A 231 -1.88 -3.38 -45.79
CA GLY A 231 -2.22 -3.44 -47.21
C GLY A 231 -1.95 -2.15 -47.99
N VAL A 232 -1.61 -1.04 -47.30
CA VAL A 232 -1.27 0.27 -47.90
C VAL A 232 0.22 0.37 -48.24
N VAL A 233 1.05 -0.13 -47.33
CA VAL A 233 2.52 -0.15 -47.46
C VAL A 233 2.98 -1.59 -47.51
N MET A 234 3.83 -1.91 -48.48
CA MET A 234 4.40 -3.25 -48.70
C MET A 234 5.91 -3.17 -48.65
N SER A 235 6.57 -4.30 -48.33
CA SER A 235 8.01 -4.47 -48.44
C SER A 235 8.39 -4.94 -49.85
N SER A 236 9.36 -4.29 -50.47
CA SER A 236 9.99 -4.72 -51.68
C SER A 236 11.52 -4.77 -51.47
N GLY A 237 12.03 -5.89 -50.99
CA GLY A 237 13.36 -6.02 -50.46
C GLY A 237 13.52 -5.19 -49.17
N GLU A 238 14.48 -4.29 -49.12
CA GLU A 238 14.67 -3.35 -48.00
C GLU A 238 13.86 -2.05 -48.16
N ALA A 239 13.20 -1.85 -49.28
CA ALA A 239 12.41 -0.64 -49.58
C ALA A 239 10.96 -0.83 -49.16
N LEU A 240 10.36 0.27 -48.66
CA LEU A 240 8.90 0.38 -48.44
C LEU A 240 8.30 1.00 -49.71
N VAL A 241 7.26 0.39 -50.20
CA VAL A 241 6.54 0.83 -51.43
C VAL A 241 5.02 0.91 -51.13
N TYR A 242 4.34 1.79 -51.84
CA TYR A 242 2.89 1.97 -51.69
C TYR A 242 2.14 1.02 -52.61
N ASN A 243 1.03 0.44 -52.10
CA ASN A 243 0.13 -0.36 -52.88
C ASN A 243 -0.81 0.54 -53.67
N PRO A 244 -0.72 0.60 -55.02
CA PRO A 244 -1.60 1.47 -55.80
C PRO A 244 -3.10 1.13 -55.64
N ASP A 245 -3.43 -0.13 -55.36
CA ASP A 245 -4.82 -0.58 -55.19
C ASP A 245 -5.45 -0.04 -53.92
N ALA A 246 -4.67 0.48 -52.97
CA ALA A 246 -5.18 1.09 -51.76
C ALA A 246 -5.74 2.50 -51.99
N PHE A 247 -5.54 3.07 -53.17
CA PHE A 247 -5.90 4.43 -53.47
C PHE A 247 -6.94 4.49 -54.60
N ASP A 248 -7.75 5.53 -54.59
CA ASP A 248 -8.67 5.83 -55.65
C ASP A 248 -7.95 6.59 -56.80
N PRO A 249 -8.64 6.81 -57.95
CA PRO A 249 -8.05 7.53 -59.11
C PRO A 249 -7.65 8.99 -58.79
N SER A 250 -8.14 9.58 -57.72
CA SER A 250 -7.72 10.91 -57.26
C SER A 250 -6.52 10.87 -56.29
N GLY A 251 -5.98 9.69 -55.99
CA GLY A 251 -4.87 9.50 -55.08
C GLY A 251 -5.25 9.57 -53.63
N GLN A 252 -6.54 9.47 -53.31
CA GLN A 252 -6.98 9.39 -51.89
C GLN A 252 -7.02 7.94 -51.41
N LEU A 253 -6.73 7.75 -50.12
CA LEU A 253 -6.79 6.46 -49.50
C LEU A 253 -8.22 5.90 -49.46
N LYS A 254 -8.44 4.64 -49.90
CA LYS A 254 -9.70 3.94 -49.77
C LYS A 254 -9.90 3.48 -48.33
N LYS A 255 -11.14 3.55 -47.83
CA LYS A 255 -11.49 3.23 -46.43
C LYS A 255 -11.19 1.81 -46.01
N GLU A 256 -11.29 0.86 -46.94
CA GLU A 256 -11.06 -0.55 -46.70
C GLU A 256 -9.61 -0.92 -46.37
N TYR A 257 -8.64 -0.02 -46.58
CA TYR A 257 -7.23 -0.25 -46.32
C TYR A 257 -6.72 0.33 -45.01
N VAL A 258 -7.17 1.55 -44.65
CA VAL A 258 -6.80 2.14 -43.36
C VAL A 258 -8.03 2.71 -42.66
N PHE A 259 -8.33 2.21 -41.50
CA PHE A 259 -9.40 2.70 -40.65
C PHE A 259 -8.83 3.63 -39.59
N ILE A 260 -9.25 4.88 -39.58
CA ILE A 260 -8.87 5.86 -38.55
C ILE A 260 -9.90 5.79 -37.42
N GLN A 261 -9.43 5.56 -36.20
CA GLN A 261 -10.23 5.37 -34.98
C GLN A 261 -9.64 6.05 -33.77
N ASP A 262 -10.41 6.14 -32.69
CA ASP A 262 -9.89 6.52 -31.39
C ASP A 262 -8.90 5.47 -30.88
N PRO A 263 -7.87 5.86 -30.09
CA PRO A 263 -6.88 4.94 -29.55
C PRO A 263 -7.50 3.81 -28.75
N THR A 264 -7.08 2.58 -29.04
CA THR A 264 -7.46 1.37 -28.31
C THR A 264 -6.43 1.04 -27.23
N ASN A 265 -6.75 0.03 -26.41
CA ASN A 265 -5.79 -0.47 -25.40
C ASN A 265 -4.51 -1.01 -26.07
N GLU A 266 -4.65 -1.66 -27.22
CA GLU A 266 -3.53 -2.22 -27.99
C GLU A 266 -2.62 -1.13 -28.55
N ASN A 267 -3.17 0.00 -28.95
CA ASN A 267 -2.36 1.15 -29.36
C ASN A 267 -1.50 1.67 -28.19
N CYS A 268 -2.08 1.84 -26.99
CA CYS A 268 -1.35 2.24 -25.79
C CYS A 268 -0.29 1.20 -25.41
N ALA A 269 -0.62 -0.08 -25.54
CA ALA A 269 0.26 -1.20 -25.21
C ALA A 269 1.53 -1.27 -26.04
N GLN A 270 1.57 -0.66 -27.25
CA GLN A 270 2.78 -0.61 -28.07
C GLN A 270 3.98 0.00 -27.32
N CYS A 271 3.71 0.84 -26.29
CA CYS A 271 4.74 1.51 -25.50
C CYS A 271 4.61 1.27 -23.99
N HIS A 272 3.40 1.06 -23.48
CA HIS A 272 3.13 1.03 -22.03
C HIS A 272 3.15 -0.37 -21.39
N GLY A 273 3.22 -1.44 -22.16
CA GLY A 273 3.28 -2.81 -21.63
C GLY A 273 2.26 -3.73 -22.29
N VAL A 274 1.70 -4.67 -21.53
CA VAL A 274 0.77 -5.67 -22.08
C VAL A 274 -0.66 -5.25 -21.78
N ALA A 275 -1.41 -4.96 -22.86
CA ALA A 275 -2.87 -4.94 -22.85
C ALA A 275 -3.39 -6.03 -23.82
N HIS A 276 -4.42 -6.75 -23.41
CA HIS A 276 -4.98 -7.85 -24.19
C HIS A 276 -6.51 -7.81 -24.15
N SER A 277 -7.11 -7.45 -25.27
CA SER A 277 -8.57 -7.41 -25.46
C SER A 277 -9.07 -8.58 -26.33
N GLY A 278 -8.17 -9.37 -26.90
CA GLY A 278 -8.49 -10.52 -27.76
C GLY A 278 -9.12 -11.70 -27.03
N THR A 279 -9.61 -12.66 -27.81
CA THR A 279 -10.18 -13.91 -27.32
C THR A 279 -9.17 -15.04 -27.25
N ASP A 280 -8.07 -14.94 -27.98
CA ASP A 280 -6.93 -15.86 -27.91
C ASP A 280 -6.29 -15.84 -26.54
N PRO A 281 -5.70 -16.96 -26.07
CA PRO A 281 -5.08 -17.03 -24.77
C PRO A 281 -3.89 -16.06 -24.65
N LEU A 282 -3.94 -15.16 -23.68
CA LEU A 282 -2.83 -14.28 -23.37
C LEU A 282 -1.58 -15.11 -23.05
N VAL A 283 -0.50 -14.80 -23.76
CA VAL A 283 0.82 -15.41 -23.56
C VAL A 283 1.81 -14.33 -23.18
N LEU A 284 2.56 -14.56 -22.12
CA LEU A 284 3.66 -13.70 -21.68
C LEU A 284 4.76 -14.59 -21.12
N SER A 285 5.98 -14.42 -21.60
CA SER A 285 7.16 -15.13 -21.13
C SER A 285 8.21 -14.14 -20.62
N GLY A 286 8.66 -14.32 -19.39
CA GLY A 286 9.69 -13.50 -18.78
C GLY A 286 9.27 -12.06 -18.48
N CYS A 287 10.24 -11.24 -18.12
CA CYS A 287 10.07 -9.83 -17.78
C CYS A 287 10.85 -8.92 -18.76
N SER A 288 10.59 -9.07 -20.04
CA SER A 288 11.25 -8.28 -21.10
C SER A 288 11.01 -6.79 -20.93
N LEU A 289 12.07 -5.99 -20.92
CA LEU A 289 11.99 -4.52 -20.86
C LEU A 289 11.31 -3.86 -22.08
N GLU A 290 11.05 -4.63 -23.15
CA GLU A 290 10.25 -4.14 -24.27
C GLU A 290 8.81 -3.81 -23.84
N ASN A 291 8.28 -4.59 -22.90
CA ASN A 291 6.96 -4.37 -22.29
C ASN A 291 7.09 -3.58 -20.99
N TRP A 292 7.57 -2.37 -21.07
CA TRP A 292 8.08 -1.57 -19.95
C TRP A 292 7.22 -1.59 -18.68
N GLN A 293 5.93 -1.25 -18.78
CA GLN A 293 5.06 -1.21 -17.60
C GLN A 293 4.86 -2.61 -17.01
N THR A 294 4.66 -3.61 -17.84
CA THR A 294 4.54 -5.01 -17.39
C THR A 294 5.86 -5.50 -16.81
N ALA A 295 6.99 -5.24 -17.49
CA ALA A 295 8.31 -5.63 -17.01
C ALA A 295 8.69 -5.01 -15.66
N THR A 296 8.33 -3.74 -15.43
CA THR A 296 8.68 -3.03 -14.19
C THR A 296 7.70 -3.24 -13.06
N THR A 297 6.47 -3.63 -13.32
CA THR A 297 5.42 -3.72 -12.29
C THR A 297 4.70 -5.07 -12.24
N GLY A 298 4.86 -5.94 -13.24
CA GLY A 298 4.09 -7.17 -13.36
C GLY A 298 2.61 -6.94 -13.71
N GLN A 299 2.25 -5.73 -14.14
CA GLN A 299 0.86 -5.38 -14.48
C GLN A 299 0.52 -5.79 -15.90
N VAL A 300 -0.65 -6.39 -16.06
CA VAL A 300 -1.25 -6.77 -17.34
C VAL A 300 -2.67 -6.21 -17.38
N PHE A 301 -3.01 -5.40 -18.37
CA PHE A 301 -4.36 -4.89 -18.55
C PHE A 301 -5.15 -5.82 -19.49
N ALA A 302 -5.78 -6.84 -18.92
CA ALA A 302 -6.57 -7.83 -19.68
C ALA A 302 -7.82 -8.25 -18.92
N GLY A 303 -8.92 -8.34 -19.63
CA GLY A 303 -10.18 -8.87 -19.11
C GLY A 303 -10.25 -10.40 -19.11
N GLN A 304 -9.25 -11.05 -19.73
CA GLN A 304 -9.19 -12.50 -19.77
C GLN A 304 -9.01 -13.09 -18.36
N ARG A 305 -9.70 -14.22 -18.11
CA ARG A 305 -9.53 -14.93 -16.84
C ARG A 305 -8.16 -15.60 -16.78
N ILE A 306 -7.47 -15.46 -15.65
CA ILE A 306 -6.12 -16.01 -15.43
C ILE A 306 -6.12 -17.51 -15.68
N SER A 307 -7.16 -18.22 -15.24
CA SER A 307 -7.33 -19.65 -15.45
C SER A 307 -7.39 -20.09 -16.92
N ARG A 308 -7.71 -19.20 -17.83
CA ARG A 308 -7.84 -19.43 -19.28
C ARG A 308 -6.67 -18.85 -20.10
N SER A 309 -5.72 -18.18 -19.46
CA SER A 309 -4.55 -17.61 -20.16
C SER A 309 -3.66 -18.69 -20.75
N GLY A 310 -2.82 -18.34 -21.72
CA GLY A 310 -1.78 -19.21 -22.27
C GLY A 310 -0.52 -19.33 -21.40
N MET A 311 -0.46 -18.57 -20.29
CA MET A 311 0.68 -18.53 -19.40
C MET A 311 0.77 -19.77 -18.51
N ASN A 312 1.99 -20.22 -18.19
CA ASN A 312 2.25 -21.27 -17.21
C ASN A 312 2.23 -20.71 -15.77
N ILE A 313 1.03 -20.57 -15.21
CA ILE A 313 0.81 -19.93 -13.89
C ILE A 313 0.59 -21.02 -12.84
N ALA A 314 1.27 -20.90 -11.70
CA ALA A 314 1.08 -21.77 -10.53
C ALA A 314 -0.37 -21.72 -10.04
N ASN A 315 -0.95 -22.89 -9.78
CA ASN A 315 -2.34 -23.03 -9.33
C ASN A 315 -3.37 -22.34 -10.23
N LYS A 316 -3.07 -22.23 -11.52
CA LYS A 316 -3.85 -21.50 -12.53
C LYS A 316 -5.35 -21.79 -12.48
N GLN A 317 -5.74 -23.07 -12.31
CA GLN A 317 -7.15 -23.49 -12.31
C GLN A 317 -7.96 -22.91 -11.16
N THR A 318 -7.33 -22.58 -10.04
CA THR A 318 -7.98 -21.94 -8.90
C THR A 318 -8.15 -20.43 -9.09
N LEU A 319 -7.46 -19.82 -10.05
CA LEU A 319 -7.44 -18.38 -10.31
C LEU A 319 -8.52 -17.99 -11.34
N ASN A 320 -9.78 -18.28 -11.03
CA ASN A 320 -10.93 -17.95 -11.90
C ASN A 320 -11.35 -16.48 -11.79
N ARG A 321 -10.40 -15.54 -11.89
CA ARG A 321 -10.63 -14.11 -11.94
C ARG A 321 -9.97 -13.51 -13.20
N PRO A 322 -10.40 -12.32 -13.67
CA PRO A 322 -9.65 -11.62 -14.72
C PRO A 322 -8.31 -11.13 -14.18
N PHE A 323 -7.40 -10.78 -15.08
CA PHE A 323 -6.21 -10.02 -14.70
C PHE A 323 -6.61 -8.65 -14.14
N ASP A 324 -7.53 -7.95 -14.80
CA ASP A 324 -8.08 -6.68 -14.33
C ASP A 324 -9.61 -6.63 -14.52
N ILE A 325 -10.33 -6.25 -13.47
CA ILE A 325 -11.80 -6.21 -13.49
C ILE A 325 -12.35 -5.11 -14.41
N HIS A 326 -11.63 -3.99 -14.55
CA HIS A 326 -12.05 -2.90 -15.42
C HIS A 326 -11.92 -3.30 -16.89
N ALA A 327 -10.85 -3.99 -17.25
CA ALA A 327 -10.69 -4.58 -18.58
C ALA A 327 -11.79 -5.63 -18.88
N GLU A 328 -12.15 -6.50 -17.92
CA GLU A 328 -13.26 -7.45 -18.05
C GLU A 328 -14.60 -6.73 -18.29
N ARG A 329 -14.76 -5.52 -17.76
CA ARG A 329 -15.96 -4.69 -17.92
C ARG A 329 -15.96 -3.83 -19.18
N GLY A 330 -14.95 -3.98 -20.04
CA GLY A 330 -14.81 -3.23 -21.29
C GLY A 330 -14.32 -1.79 -21.14
N LEU A 331 -13.79 -1.40 -19.95
CA LEU A 331 -13.16 -0.10 -19.81
C LEU A 331 -11.85 -0.09 -20.61
N LYS A 332 -11.60 1.05 -21.26
CA LYS A 332 -10.38 1.32 -22.02
C LYS A 332 -9.38 2.12 -21.17
N CYS A 333 -8.12 2.13 -21.58
CA CYS A 333 -7.12 3.02 -20.98
C CYS A 333 -7.61 4.47 -20.95
N THR A 334 -8.21 4.94 -22.06
CA THR A 334 -8.79 6.28 -22.19
C THR A 334 -10.04 6.52 -21.32
N SER A 335 -10.62 5.49 -20.71
CA SER A 335 -11.73 5.69 -19.77
C SER A 335 -11.27 6.39 -18.48
N CYS A 336 -10.00 6.18 -18.07
CA CYS A 336 -9.38 6.83 -16.92
C CYS A 336 -8.37 7.90 -17.37
N HIS A 337 -7.54 7.60 -18.38
CA HIS A 337 -6.52 8.47 -18.97
C HIS A 337 -7.09 9.19 -20.20
N TYR A 338 -8.12 9.98 -20.01
CA TYR A 338 -8.80 10.68 -21.09
C TYR A 338 -7.97 11.85 -21.64
N SER A 339 -8.21 12.25 -22.89
CA SER A 339 -7.66 13.50 -23.42
C SER A 339 -8.28 14.70 -22.72
N ILE A 340 -7.46 15.62 -22.25
CA ILE A 340 -7.87 16.70 -21.34
C ILE A 340 -8.98 17.58 -21.92
N ASN A 341 -8.91 17.92 -23.20
CA ASN A 341 -9.90 18.76 -23.86
C ASN A 341 -10.97 17.99 -24.63
N ASN A 342 -11.05 16.66 -24.50
CA ASN A 342 -12.09 15.90 -25.18
C ASN A 342 -13.46 16.21 -24.56
N PRO A 343 -14.41 16.81 -25.32
CA PRO A 343 -15.70 17.23 -24.79
C PRO A 343 -16.62 16.07 -24.41
N THR A 344 -16.33 14.84 -24.86
CA THR A 344 -17.10 13.65 -24.49
C THR A 344 -16.82 13.18 -23.06
N TYR A 345 -15.73 13.65 -22.45
CA TYR A 345 -15.40 13.32 -21.07
C TYR A 345 -15.82 14.44 -20.12
N ALA A 346 -16.56 14.07 -19.08
CA ALA A 346 -16.96 15.02 -18.05
C ALA A 346 -15.72 15.57 -17.32
N GLN A 347 -15.55 16.89 -17.36
CA GLN A 347 -14.52 17.59 -16.62
C GLN A 347 -15.07 18.05 -15.26
N PRO A 348 -14.31 17.97 -14.16
CA PRO A 348 -14.68 18.59 -12.91
C PRO A 348 -14.91 20.09 -13.09
N ALA A 349 -16.00 20.61 -12.53
CA ALA A 349 -16.33 22.03 -12.64
C ALA A 349 -15.26 22.95 -12.00
N SER A 350 -14.46 22.41 -11.08
CA SER A 350 -13.36 23.12 -10.42
C SER A 350 -12.07 23.22 -11.24
N GLN A 351 -11.96 22.48 -12.34
CA GLN A 351 -10.77 22.61 -13.20
C GLN A 351 -10.85 23.88 -14.04
N GLU A 352 -9.77 24.61 -14.08
CA GLU A 352 -9.62 25.77 -14.94
C GLU A 352 -9.55 25.36 -16.42
N GLN A 353 -10.06 26.22 -17.29
CA GLN A 353 -9.92 26.06 -18.73
C GLN A 353 -8.43 26.21 -19.10
N LEU A 354 -7.93 25.30 -19.93
CA LEU A 354 -6.57 25.38 -20.41
C LEU A 354 -6.37 26.65 -21.24
N SER A 355 -5.28 27.38 -20.99
CA SER A 355 -5.07 28.72 -21.56
C SER A 355 -4.94 28.75 -23.07
N HIS A 356 -4.60 27.63 -23.72
CA HIS A 356 -4.49 27.51 -25.18
C HIS A 356 -5.83 27.19 -25.87
N LEU A 357 -6.88 26.88 -25.13
CA LEU A 357 -8.21 26.61 -25.69
C LEU A 357 -9.02 27.90 -25.77
N GLN A 358 -9.71 28.09 -26.90
CA GLN A 358 -10.63 29.22 -27.10
C GLN A 358 -12.00 28.98 -26.49
N PHE A 359 -12.33 27.73 -26.18
CA PHE A 359 -13.60 27.34 -25.58
C PHE A 359 -13.39 26.52 -24.31
N ASP A 360 -14.39 26.45 -23.48
CA ASP A 360 -14.42 25.53 -22.36
C ASP A 360 -14.77 24.12 -22.88
N PRO A 361 -13.90 23.10 -22.73
CA PRO A 361 -14.18 21.74 -23.24
C PRO A 361 -15.49 21.15 -22.71
N ARG A 362 -16.02 21.67 -21.61
CA ARG A 362 -17.31 21.26 -21.04
C ARG A 362 -18.52 21.74 -21.87
N ARG A 363 -18.34 22.65 -22.81
CA ARG A 363 -19.38 23.21 -23.65
C ARG A 363 -19.57 22.50 -24.98
N LEU A 364 -18.72 21.53 -25.31
CA LEU A 364 -18.82 20.71 -26.52
C LEU A 364 -18.69 21.51 -27.83
N GLU A 365 -17.66 22.31 -27.98
CA GLU A 365 -17.31 22.97 -29.24
C GLU A 365 -16.56 21.99 -30.17
N ILE A 366 -17.31 21.16 -30.87
CA ILE A 366 -16.78 20.06 -31.69
C ILE A 366 -15.85 20.57 -32.81
N GLY A 367 -16.17 21.69 -33.44
CA GLY A 367 -15.37 22.22 -34.55
C GLY A 367 -13.94 22.55 -34.13
N GLU A 368 -13.76 23.24 -33.01
CA GLU A 368 -12.44 23.54 -32.47
C GLU A 368 -11.73 22.27 -31.96
N TYR A 369 -12.46 21.39 -31.27
CA TYR A 369 -11.89 20.12 -30.79
C TYR A 369 -11.37 19.27 -31.96
N LEU A 370 -12.09 19.13 -33.04
CA LEU A 370 -11.63 18.34 -34.19
C LEU A 370 -10.38 18.95 -34.87
N GLN A 371 -10.25 20.26 -34.89
CA GLN A 371 -9.06 20.93 -35.44
C GLN A 371 -7.86 20.89 -34.51
N LYS A 372 -8.10 21.02 -33.20
CA LYS A 372 -7.05 21.18 -32.18
C LYS A 372 -7.27 20.23 -30.99
N PRO A 373 -7.38 18.90 -31.18
CA PRO A 373 -7.45 17.99 -30.05
C PRO A 373 -6.15 18.05 -29.26
N ASP A 374 -6.26 18.19 -27.94
CA ASP A 374 -5.11 18.09 -27.05
C ASP A 374 -4.77 16.61 -26.80
N HIS A 375 -3.57 16.21 -27.14
CA HIS A 375 -3.09 14.85 -26.96
C HIS A 375 -2.34 14.66 -25.65
N ASN A 376 -2.51 15.57 -24.70
CA ASN A 376 -2.10 15.38 -23.32
C ASN A 376 -3.18 14.54 -22.60
N PHE A 377 -2.77 13.37 -22.17
CA PHE A 377 -3.67 12.46 -21.44
C PHE A 377 -3.66 12.74 -19.94
N ALA A 378 -4.83 12.68 -19.35
CA ALA A 378 -5.00 12.75 -17.92
C ALA A 378 -4.17 11.65 -17.23
N ARG A 379 -3.51 11.98 -16.12
CA ARG A 379 -2.58 11.08 -15.46
C ARG A 379 -2.77 11.10 -13.94
N GLY A 380 -2.42 9.99 -13.31
CA GLY A 380 -2.35 9.87 -11.86
C GLY A 380 -1.05 10.43 -11.31
N GLN A 381 -0.82 10.15 -10.06
CA GLN A 381 0.47 10.43 -9.42
C GLN A 381 1.47 9.34 -9.78
N SER A 382 2.66 9.76 -10.13
CA SER A 382 3.79 8.87 -10.37
C SER A 382 4.76 8.93 -9.20
N ALA A 383 5.44 7.82 -8.94
CA ALA A 383 6.56 7.76 -8.00
C ALA A 383 7.70 8.67 -8.43
N GLN A 384 7.85 8.91 -9.72
CA GLN A 384 8.94 9.71 -10.29
C GLN A 384 8.39 11.03 -10.84
N ASN A 385 9.15 12.11 -10.72
CA ASN A 385 8.82 13.34 -11.40
C ASN A 385 8.98 13.13 -12.91
N LEU A 386 7.86 13.10 -13.59
CA LEU A 386 7.78 12.85 -15.01
C LEU A 386 7.46 14.12 -15.76
N LEU A 387 7.48 14.02 -17.09
CA LEU A 387 6.98 15.07 -17.99
C LEU A 387 5.57 15.51 -17.62
N ALA A 388 5.23 16.75 -17.92
CA ALA A 388 3.93 17.35 -17.69
C ALA A 388 3.44 17.23 -16.24
N PRO A 389 4.18 17.79 -15.24
CA PRO A 389 3.78 17.73 -13.84
C PRO A 389 2.44 18.41 -13.54
N GLU A 390 2.02 19.36 -14.40
CA GLU A 390 0.72 20.05 -14.36
C GLU A 390 -0.46 19.10 -14.58
N LEU A 391 -0.26 17.96 -15.23
CA LEU A 391 -1.29 16.96 -15.44
C LEU A 391 -1.38 15.93 -14.29
N ARG A 392 -0.59 16.09 -13.25
CA ARG A 392 -0.61 15.18 -12.10
C ARG A 392 -1.98 15.18 -11.43
N GLY A 393 -2.52 14.00 -11.16
CA GLY A 393 -3.79 13.84 -10.46
C GLY A 393 -5.03 14.20 -11.28
N THR A 394 -4.90 14.41 -12.61
CA THR A 394 -6.03 14.79 -13.46
C THR A 394 -6.88 13.62 -13.96
N MET A 395 -6.37 12.37 -13.86
CA MET A 395 -7.11 11.19 -14.31
C MET A 395 -8.33 10.89 -13.42
N ARG A 396 -9.26 10.11 -13.97
CA ARG A 396 -10.35 9.54 -13.17
C ARG A 396 -9.79 8.52 -12.18
N ARG A 397 -10.02 8.78 -10.91
CA ARG A 397 -9.64 7.88 -9.82
C ARG A 397 -10.79 6.96 -9.45
N CYS A 398 -10.53 6.05 -8.50
CA CYS A 398 -11.53 5.12 -8.00
C CYS A 398 -12.79 5.83 -7.52
N GLU A 399 -12.63 6.94 -6.79
CA GLU A 399 -13.72 7.73 -6.21
C GLU A 399 -14.55 8.48 -7.26
N SER A 400 -14.04 8.66 -8.48
CA SER A 400 -14.81 9.27 -9.59
C SER A 400 -15.99 8.40 -10.01
N CYS A 401 -15.89 7.07 -9.81
CA CYS A 401 -16.93 6.12 -10.22
C CYS A 401 -17.49 5.32 -9.04
N HIS A 402 -16.73 5.13 -7.96
CA HIS A 402 -17.10 4.32 -6.81
C HIS A 402 -17.34 5.17 -5.56
N ASN A 403 -18.45 4.93 -4.87
CA ASN A 403 -18.66 5.49 -3.54
C ASN A 403 -18.11 4.52 -2.51
N ALA A 404 -16.86 4.75 -2.07
CA ALA A 404 -16.14 3.87 -1.15
C ALA A 404 -16.89 3.66 0.18
N GLU A 405 -17.47 4.70 0.76
CA GLU A 405 -18.19 4.59 2.04
C GLU A 405 -19.43 3.69 1.92
N LYS A 406 -20.19 3.79 0.82
CA LYS A 406 -21.37 2.96 0.59
C LYS A 406 -21.04 1.50 0.28
N THR A 407 -19.97 1.26 -0.44
CA THR A 407 -19.59 -0.10 -0.84
C THR A 407 -18.82 -0.87 0.24
N HIS A 408 -18.29 -0.19 1.25
CA HIS A 408 -17.49 -0.78 2.34
C HIS A 408 -18.13 -0.61 3.72
N THR A 409 -19.47 -0.66 3.81
CA THR A 409 -20.21 -0.56 5.09
C THR A 409 -19.86 -1.68 6.08
N TRP A 410 -19.31 -2.79 5.58
CA TRP A 410 -18.83 -3.91 6.38
C TRP A 410 -17.49 -3.64 7.07
N LEU A 411 -16.73 -2.61 6.64
CA LEU A 411 -15.39 -2.29 7.13
C LEU A 411 -15.50 -1.36 8.35
N PRO A 412 -15.13 -1.80 9.57
CA PRO A 412 -15.06 -0.93 10.72
C PRO A 412 -14.02 0.18 10.48
N TYR A 413 -14.28 1.38 10.94
CA TYR A 413 -13.38 2.53 10.77
C TYR A 413 -12.98 2.81 9.32
N ALA A 414 -13.91 2.67 8.38
CA ALA A 414 -13.66 2.79 6.94
C ALA A 414 -12.90 4.08 6.58
N ARG A 415 -13.27 5.23 7.18
CA ARG A 415 -12.59 6.52 6.93
C ARG A 415 -11.11 6.50 7.32
N GLN A 416 -10.77 5.82 8.42
CA GLN A 416 -9.37 5.67 8.83
C GLN A 416 -8.61 4.79 7.83
N HIS A 417 -9.20 3.67 7.39
CA HIS A 417 -8.58 2.83 6.38
C HIS A 417 -8.33 3.62 5.08
N PHE A 418 -9.33 4.37 4.58
CA PHE A 418 -9.17 5.17 3.35
C PHE A 418 -8.16 6.33 3.49
N ALA A 419 -7.87 6.77 4.72
CA ALA A 419 -6.82 7.76 4.95
C ALA A 419 -5.42 7.15 5.01
N GLU A 420 -5.29 5.89 5.45
CA GLU A 420 -4.00 5.22 5.70
C GLU A 420 -3.53 4.32 4.56
N VAL A 421 -4.47 3.76 3.77
CA VAL A 421 -4.14 2.86 2.66
C VAL A 421 -4.91 3.25 1.41
N SER A 422 -4.25 3.17 0.24
CA SER A 422 -4.89 3.39 -1.05
C SER A 422 -5.83 2.24 -1.42
N CYS A 423 -6.78 2.48 -2.32
CA CYS A 423 -7.70 1.46 -2.80
C CYS A 423 -6.95 0.25 -3.39
N GLU A 424 -5.87 0.51 -4.12
CA GLU A 424 -5.02 -0.50 -4.75
C GLU A 424 -4.40 -1.45 -3.74
N THR A 425 -4.13 -1.00 -2.51
CA THR A 425 -3.55 -1.85 -1.45
C THR A 425 -4.40 -3.09 -1.17
N CYS A 426 -5.73 -2.92 -1.12
CA CYS A 426 -6.67 -4.03 -0.91
C CYS A 426 -7.08 -4.71 -2.21
N HIS A 427 -7.18 -3.95 -3.31
CA HIS A 427 -7.70 -4.45 -4.57
C HIS A 427 -6.63 -4.98 -5.54
N ILE A 428 -5.34 -4.86 -5.21
CA ILE A 428 -4.23 -5.46 -5.97
C ILE A 428 -3.28 -6.21 -5.01
N PRO A 429 -3.76 -7.27 -4.34
CA PRO A 429 -2.95 -7.99 -3.36
C PRO A 429 -1.84 -8.82 -3.99
N ASN A 430 -2.01 -9.28 -5.23
CA ASN A 430 -1.06 -10.14 -5.93
C ASN A 430 -1.06 -9.86 -7.44
N LEU A 431 0.12 -9.90 -8.04
CA LEU A 431 0.38 -9.83 -9.48
C LEU A 431 0.70 -11.23 -10.00
N TYR A 432 0.27 -11.53 -11.23
CA TYR A 432 0.44 -12.84 -11.87
C TYR A 432 1.20 -12.75 -13.19
N ALA A 433 2.11 -11.81 -13.29
CA ALA A 433 3.08 -11.71 -14.37
C ALA A 433 4.49 -11.50 -13.76
N PRO A 434 5.55 -12.03 -14.40
CA PRO A 434 6.91 -11.75 -13.97
C PRO A 434 7.23 -10.27 -14.08
N ALA A 435 7.99 -9.75 -13.11
CA ALA A 435 8.51 -8.39 -13.13
C ALA A 435 10.00 -8.38 -12.78
N VAL A 436 10.74 -7.43 -13.31
CA VAL A 436 12.15 -7.23 -12.99
C VAL A 436 12.31 -6.98 -11.50
N SER A 437 13.25 -7.68 -10.87
CA SER A 437 13.64 -7.49 -9.48
C SER A 437 15.00 -6.80 -9.35
N ALA A 438 15.96 -7.18 -10.19
CA ALA A 438 17.29 -6.60 -10.17
C ALA A 438 17.90 -6.55 -11.58
N VAL A 439 18.79 -5.59 -11.80
CA VAL A 439 19.67 -5.52 -12.98
C VAL A 439 21.08 -5.24 -12.50
N ASP A 440 21.98 -6.17 -12.75
CA ASP A 440 23.40 -6.03 -12.42
C ASP A 440 24.21 -5.62 -13.65
N TRP A 441 24.52 -4.33 -13.75
CA TRP A 441 25.40 -3.77 -14.77
C TRP A 441 26.88 -3.77 -14.37
N THR A 442 27.21 -4.36 -13.21
CA THR A 442 28.61 -4.54 -12.87
C THR A 442 29.26 -5.66 -13.67
N VAL A 443 28.43 -6.49 -14.28
CA VAL A 443 28.80 -7.60 -15.17
C VAL A 443 28.04 -7.48 -16.50
N LEU A 444 28.61 -8.07 -17.56
CA LEU A 444 27.98 -8.10 -18.88
C LEU A 444 27.84 -9.51 -19.41
N THR A 445 26.69 -9.78 -20.06
CA THR A 445 26.50 -10.97 -20.88
C THR A 445 27.29 -10.86 -22.21
N PRO A 446 27.49 -11.94 -22.97
CA PRO A 446 28.11 -11.88 -24.30
C PRO A 446 27.36 -10.95 -25.27
N GLN A 447 26.06 -10.70 -25.05
CA GLN A 447 25.26 -9.77 -25.85
C GLN A 447 25.49 -8.31 -25.43
N GLY A 448 26.37 -8.05 -24.46
CA GLY A 448 26.64 -6.71 -23.94
C GLY A 448 25.50 -6.16 -23.07
N GLU A 449 24.72 -7.01 -22.43
CA GLU A 449 23.66 -6.62 -21.54
C GLU A 449 23.97 -6.96 -20.08
N GLY A 450 23.43 -6.20 -19.14
CA GLY A 450 23.54 -6.48 -17.70
C GLY A 450 22.76 -7.74 -17.32
N ALA A 451 23.19 -8.39 -16.27
CA ALA A 451 22.49 -9.57 -15.74
C ALA A 451 21.17 -9.12 -15.06
N ALA A 452 20.04 -9.47 -15.67
CA ALA A 452 18.72 -9.15 -15.13
C ALA A 452 18.09 -10.37 -14.43
N THR A 453 17.39 -10.12 -13.32
CA THR A 453 16.61 -11.14 -12.63
C THR A 453 15.15 -10.70 -12.52
N CYS A 454 14.24 -11.68 -12.54
CA CYS A 454 12.80 -11.47 -12.44
C CYS A 454 12.26 -12.05 -11.12
N ARG A 455 11.22 -11.41 -10.59
CA ARG A 455 10.40 -11.99 -9.51
C ARG A 455 9.08 -12.49 -10.06
N GLY A 456 8.40 -13.35 -9.30
CA GLY A 456 7.10 -13.88 -9.66
C GLY A 456 7.15 -14.98 -10.73
N ALA A 457 8.33 -15.50 -11.02
CA ALA A 457 8.54 -16.69 -11.85
C ALA A 457 9.69 -17.54 -11.31
N GLU A 458 9.59 -18.83 -11.48
CA GLU A 458 10.66 -19.80 -11.27
C GLU A 458 11.32 -20.11 -12.63
N GLY A 459 12.67 -20.16 -12.65
CA GLY A 459 13.45 -20.45 -13.87
C GLY A 459 14.16 -19.25 -14.46
N ASN A 460 13.56 -18.06 -14.48
CA ASN A 460 14.13 -16.79 -15.00
C ASN A 460 14.74 -16.87 -16.42
N THR A 461 14.30 -17.85 -17.22
CA THR A 461 14.83 -18.07 -18.59
C THR A 461 14.05 -17.26 -19.64
N GLY A 462 12.88 -16.71 -19.26
CA GLY A 462 11.99 -16.01 -20.18
C GLY A 462 11.30 -16.92 -21.19
N THR A 463 11.19 -18.20 -20.91
CA THR A 463 10.51 -19.17 -21.77
C THR A 463 9.07 -19.45 -21.29
N LEU A 464 8.25 -20.02 -22.18
CA LEU A 464 6.89 -20.43 -21.84
C LEU A 464 6.83 -21.56 -20.81
N ASN A 465 7.95 -22.23 -20.56
CA ASN A 465 8.07 -23.31 -19.57
C ASN A 465 8.31 -22.77 -18.15
N ASP A 466 8.67 -21.51 -18.00
CA ASP A 466 8.86 -20.89 -16.67
C ASP A 466 7.54 -20.86 -15.92
N LEU A 467 7.58 -21.31 -14.68
CA LEU A 467 6.41 -21.29 -13.81
C LEU A 467 6.21 -19.89 -13.23
N VAL A 468 5.14 -19.23 -13.62
CA VAL A 468 4.74 -17.95 -13.02
C VAL A 468 4.05 -18.22 -11.69
N THR A 469 4.73 -17.85 -10.60
CA THR A 469 4.21 -17.95 -9.22
C THR A 469 3.45 -16.71 -8.78
N GLY A 470 3.65 -15.62 -9.50
CA GLY A 470 3.20 -14.30 -9.07
C GLY A 470 4.00 -13.75 -7.90
N PHE A 471 3.67 -12.54 -7.49
CA PHE A 471 4.28 -11.91 -6.33
C PHE A 471 3.33 -10.93 -5.65
N GLN A 472 3.56 -10.73 -4.36
CA GLN A 472 2.88 -9.74 -3.55
C GLN A 472 3.66 -8.42 -3.61
N PRO A 473 3.01 -7.27 -3.92
CA PRO A 473 3.65 -5.97 -3.88
C PRO A 473 4.12 -5.60 -2.47
N VAL A 474 5.14 -4.75 -2.39
CA VAL A 474 5.48 -4.07 -1.13
C VAL A 474 4.69 -2.78 -1.01
N LEU A 475 4.40 -2.36 0.21
CA LEU A 475 3.66 -1.15 0.47
C LEU A 475 4.60 -0.01 0.88
N LEU A 476 4.51 1.10 0.16
CA LEU A 476 5.25 2.34 0.44
C LEU A 476 4.30 3.52 0.61
N SER A 477 4.71 4.51 1.39
CA SER A 477 3.97 5.76 1.56
C SER A 477 4.03 6.60 0.29
N ARG A 478 2.87 6.88 -0.33
CA ARG A 478 2.74 7.67 -1.57
C ARG A 478 1.99 8.96 -1.28
N LEU A 479 2.56 10.11 -1.67
CA LEU A 479 1.90 11.40 -1.56
C LEU A 479 0.66 11.44 -2.44
N ASP A 480 -0.51 11.72 -1.86
CA ASP A 480 -1.76 11.92 -2.59
C ASP A 480 -2.01 13.40 -2.91
N GLU A 481 -3.10 13.68 -3.61
CA GLU A 481 -3.50 15.04 -4.01
C GLU A 481 -3.86 15.94 -2.82
N ASN A 482 -4.24 15.33 -1.70
CA ASN A 482 -4.62 16.02 -0.47
C ASN A 482 -3.42 16.26 0.46
N GLY A 483 -2.20 15.94 0.02
CA GLY A 483 -0.99 16.04 0.82
C GLY A 483 -0.82 14.93 1.86
N LYS A 484 -1.69 13.90 1.86
CA LYS A 484 -1.57 12.72 2.71
C LYS A 484 -0.64 11.70 2.07
N ARG A 485 -0.17 10.75 2.85
CA ARG A 485 0.73 9.69 2.40
C ARG A 485 0.18 8.29 2.71
N PRO A 486 -0.94 7.87 2.07
CA PRO A 486 -1.42 6.50 2.23
C PRO A 486 -0.40 5.48 1.72
N LEU A 487 -0.45 4.28 2.27
CA LEU A 487 0.32 3.14 1.75
C LEU A 487 -0.27 2.69 0.42
N ALA A 488 0.60 2.47 -0.55
CA ALA A 488 0.23 2.03 -1.89
C ALA A 488 1.18 0.91 -2.36
N PRO A 489 0.73 0.01 -3.26
CA PRO A 489 1.54 -1.11 -3.72
C PRO A 489 2.61 -0.69 -4.73
N TYR A 490 3.80 -1.27 -4.56
CA TYR A 490 4.98 -1.04 -5.41
C TYR A 490 5.72 -2.33 -5.73
N ASN A 491 6.36 -2.34 -6.90
CA ASN A 491 7.51 -3.20 -7.17
C ASN A 491 8.79 -2.38 -6.95
N LEU A 492 9.79 -2.97 -6.29
CA LEU A 492 11.12 -2.38 -6.13
C LEU A 492 12.09 -3.06 -7.07
N ILE A 493 12.80 -2.26 -7.85
CA ILE A 493 13.85 -2.75 -8.74
C ILE A 493 15.18 -2.18 -8.25
N VAL A 494 16.14 -3.06 -8.00
CA VAL A 494 17.49 -2.67 -7.63
C VAL A 494 18.40 -2.77 -8.85
N ALA A 495 19.30 -1.81 -9.00
CA ALA A 495 20.32 -1.84 -10.04
C ALA A 495 21.69 -1.50 -9.45
N TRP A 496 22.71 -2.24 -9.89
CA TRP A 496 24.12 -1.93 -9.59
C TRP A 496 24.86 -1.56 -10.88
N PHE A 497 25.75 -0.59 -10.78
CA PHE A 497 26.51 -0.10 -11.92
C PHE A 497 27.82 0.52 -11.46
N TRP A 498 28.78 0.60 -12.40
CA TRP A 498 30.05 1.25 -12.16
C TRP A 498 29.95 2.76 -12.34
N VAL A 499 30.62 3.50 -11.46
CA VAL A 499 30.81 4.95 -11.56
C VAL A 499 32.29 5.27 -11.48
N TYR A 500 32.68 6.42 -12.00
CA TYR A 500 34.05 6.92 -11.94
C TYR A 500 34.09 8.43 -11.69
N ASP A 501 35.25 8.96 -11.28
CA ASP A 501 35.43 10.38 -11.07
C ASP A 501 35.83 11.05 -12.40
N SER A 502 35.02 11.98 -12.85
CA SER A 502 35.25 12.84 -14.01
C SER A 502 35.60 14.25 -13.52
N PRO A 503 36.28 15.11 -14.36
CA PRO A 503 36.51 16.53 -14.04
C PRO A 503 35.24 17.29 -13.62
N ASP A 504 34.10 16.91 -14.16
CA ASP A 504 32.80 17.54 -13.90
C ASP A 504 32.01 16.85 -12.77
N GLY A 505 32.61 15.93 -12.02
CA GLY A 505 31.99 15.16 -10.97
C GLY A 505 31.90 13.68 -11.28
N GLU A 506 31.18 12.95 -10.42
CA GLU A 506 30.94 11.50 -10.56
C GLU A 506 30.07 11.20 -11.78
N ARG A 507 30.40 10.16 -12.54
CA ARG A 507 29.64 9.70 -13.72
C ARG A 507 29.53 8.19 -13.77
N PRO A 508 28.42 7.62 -14.33
CA PRO A 508 28.36 6.20 -14.61
C PRO A 508 29.33 5.82 -15.76
N VAL A 509 29.95 4.64 -15.63
CA VAL A 509 30.80 4.08 -16.67
C VAL A 509 29.96 3.75 -17.89
N ARG A 510 30.40 4.09 -19.07
CA ARG A 510 29.64 3.91 -20.31
C ARG A 510 29.61 2.44 -20.70
N LEU A 511 28.54 2.02 -21.40
CA LEU A 511 28.37 0.66 -21.85
C LEU A 511 29.54 0.19 -22.72
N GLN A 512 30.02 1.03 -23.62
CA GLN A 512 31.17 0.71 -24.49
C GLN A 512 32.46 0.45 -23.70
N ASP A 513 32.70 1.19 -22.61
CA ASP A 513 33.85 0.97 -21.73
C ASP A 513 33.70 -0.35 -20.96
N LEU A 514 32.49 -0.67 -20.52
CA LEU A 514 32.19 -1.97 -19.92
C LEU A 514 32.38 -3.10 -20.93
N GLN A 515 31.89 -2.95 -22.17
CA GLN A 515 32.10 -3.93 -23.23
C GLN A 515 33.60 -4.17 -23.48
N ALA A 516 34.40 -3.11 -23.57
CA ALA A 516 35.84 -3.21 -23.74
C ALA A 516 36.57 -3.91 -22.59
N VAL A 517 36.02 -3.82 -21.39
CA VAL A 517 36.55 -4.50 -20.19
C VAL A 517 36.15 -5.98 -20.14
N TRP A 518 34.93 -6.28 -20.47
CA TRP A 518 34.35 -7.63 -20.32
C TRP A 518 34.59 -8.51 -21.53
N LEU A 519 34.54 -7.93 -22.75
CA LEU A 519 34.49 -8.68 -24.01
C LEU A 519 35.71 -8.43 -24.89
N GLU A 520 36.03 -9.39 -25.72
CA GLU A 520 36.95 -9.30 -26.87
C GLU A 520 36.20 -9.84 -28.10
N GLY A 521 35.68 -8.93 -28.91
CA GLY A 521 34.67 -9.27 -29.93
C GLY A 521 33.37 -9.74 -29.29
N ASP A 522 32.90 -10.91 -29.72
CA ASP A 522 31.63 -11.52 -29.22
C ASP A 522 31.84 -12.51 -28.06
N THR A 523 33.06 -12.59 -27.50
CA THR A 523 33.42 -13.52 -26.43
C THR A 523 33.97 -12.78 -25.22
N TYR A 524 33.99 -13.47 -24.08
CA TYR A 524 34.61 -12.86 -22.88
C TYR A 524 36.13 -12.75 -23.05
N HIS A 525 36.68 -11.66 -22.50
CA HIS A 525 38.11 -11.44 -22.48
C HIS A 525 38.82 -12.58 -21.69
N PRO A 526 40.01 -13.08 -22.17
CA PRO A 526 40.68 -14.22 -21.54
C PRO A 526 41.03 -14.07 -20.06
N GLU A 527 41.31 -12.85 -19.58
CA GLU A 527 41.55 -12.61 -18.17
C GLU A 527 40.26 -12.75 -17.32
N VAL A 528 39.13 -12.33 -17.88
CA VAL A 528 37.82 -12.50 -17.26
C VAL A 528 37.49 -13.97 -17.16
N LEU A 529 37.54 -14.73 -18.28
CA LEU A 529 37.31 -16.16 -18.25
C LEU A 529 38.22 -16.88 -17.22
N ARG A 530 39.49 -16.55 -17.19
CA ARG A 530 40.45 -17.19 -16.25
C ARG A 530 40.04 -17.10 -14.78
N LEU A 531 39.39 -15.98 -14.41
CA LEU A 531 39.05 -15.71 -13.01
C LEU A 531 37.58 -16.05 -12.67
N PHE A 532 36.69 -15.95 -13.65
CA PHE A 532 35.26 -16.11 -13.43
C PHE A 532 34.77 -17.51 -13.75
N ASP A 533 35.30 -18.18 -14.79
CA ASP A 533 34.96 -19.53 -15.19
C ASP A 533 35.52 -20.53 -14.18
N SER A 534 34.69 -20.93 -13.23
CA SER A 534 35.05 -21.87 -12.16
C SER A 534 35.00 -23.33 -12.58
N ASN A 535 34.11 -23.66 -13.51
CA ASN A 535 33.92 -25.00 -14.03
C ASN A 535 34.82 -25.31 -15.24
N LYS A 536 35.49 -24.29 -15.83
CA LYS A 536 36.43 -24.35 -16.96
C LYS A 536 35.80 -24.88 -18.25
N ASP A 537 34.54 -24.53 -18.51
CA ASP A 537 33.85 -24.91 -19.74
C ASP A 537 33.98 -23.84 -20.86
N GLY A 538 34.65 -22.72 -20.58
CA GLY A 538 34.86 -21.61 -21.53
C GLY A 538 33.66 -20.69 -21.67
N LYS A 539 32.65 -20.79 -20.79
CA LYS A 539 31.49 -19.93 -20.73
C LYS A 539 31.32 -19.43 -19.33
N LEU A 540 30.51 -18.38 -19.15
CA LEU A 540 30.10 -17.92 -17.83
C LEU A 540 28.59 -18.11 -17.67
N ASP A 541 28.21 -18.93 -16.72
CA ASP A 541 26.82 -19.09 -16.33
C ASP A 541 26.39 -17.98 -15.36
N SER A 542 25.11 -17.92 -15.01
CA SER A 542 24.55 -16.90 -14.14
C SER A 542 25.11 -16.93 -12.70
N SER A 543 25.69 -18.05 -12.27
CA SER A 543 26.31 -18.18 -10.96
C SER A 543 27.77 -17.72 -10.97
N GLU A 544 28.43 -17.81 -12.10
CA GLU A 544 29.81 -17.40 -12.33
C GLU A 544 29.91 -15.92 -12.68
N LEU A 545 28.92 -15.40 -13.41
CA LEU A 545 28.82 -14.00 -13.82
C LEU A 545 28.36 -13.11 -12.64
N ARG A 546 29.19 -13.09 -11.58
CA ARG A 546 28.94 -12.33 -10.35
C ARG A 546 30.20 -11.71 -9.81
N LEU A 547 30.12 -10.47 -9.32
CA LEU A 547 31.19 -9.84 -8.54
C LEU A 547 31.06 -10.22 -7.04
N ASP A 548 31.32 -11.48 -6.74
CA ASP A 548 31.16 -12.09 -5.42
C ASP A 548 32.45 -12.17 -4.61
N THR A 549 33.60 -11.80 -5.22
CA THR A 549 34.90 -11.79 -4.54
C THR A 549 35.66 -10.50 -4.78
N PRO A 550 36.51 -10.05 -3.80
CA PRO A 550 37.37 -8.88 -3.99
C PRO A 550 38.30 -9.00 -5.19
N LYS A 551 38.75 -10.23 -5.55
CA LYS A 551 39.62 -10.44 -6.69
C LYS A 551 38.90 -10.17 -8.02
N LYS A 552 37.65 -10.62 -8.18
CA LYS A 552 36.84 -10.34 -9.36
C LYS A 552 36.59 -8.84 -9.49
N GLN A 553 36.24 -8.18 -8.40
CA GLN A 553 36.03 -6.72 -8.37
C GLN A 553 37.30 -5.97 -8.76
N ALA A 554 38.46 -6.32 -8.18
CA ALA A 554 39.73 -5.67 -8.46
C ALA A 554 40.18 -5.86 -9.91
N LEU A 555 39.92 -7.02 -10.53
CA LEU A 555 40.22 -7.23 -11.95
C LEU A 555 39.41 -6.24 -12.82
N ILE A 556 38.11 -6.16 -12.64
CA ILE A 556 37.28 -5.28 -13.47
C ILE A 556 37.63 -3.81 -13.21
N ALA A 557 37.82 -3.42 -11.96
CA ALA A 557 38.24 -2.04 -11.62
C ALA A 557 39.60 -1.68 -12.23
N SER A 558 40.60 -2.58 -12.23
CA SER A 558 41.91 -2.33 -12.83
C SER A 558 41.81 -2.17 -14.36
N ARG A 559 40.96 -2.94 -15.01
CA ARG A 559 40.71 -2.84 -16.45
C ARG A 559 40.01 -1.52 -16.83
N LEU A 560 39.04 -1.10 -16.00
CA LEU A 560 38.40 0.22 -16.17
C LEU A 560 39.42 1.35 -15.98
N SER A 561 40.30 1.25 -14.99
CA SER A 561 41.37 2.21 -14.78
C SER A 561 42.35 2.25 -15.95
N ALA A 562 42.64 1.14 -16.59
CA ALA A 562 43.48 1.06 -17.78
C ALA A 562 42.90 1.80 -19.01
N LEU A 563 41.57 1.99 -19.04
CA LEU A 563 40.89 2.84 -20.00
C LEU A 563 40.97 4.34 -19.65
N GLY A 564 41.62 4.70 -18.55
CA GLY A 564 41.76 6.10 -18.12
C GLY A 564 40.66 6.54 -17.13
N LEU A 565 39.75 5.68 -16.76
CA LEU A 565 38.67 6.02 -15.80
C LEU A 565 39.25 6.11 -14.39
N GLN A 566 39.07 7.28 -13.75
CA GLN A 566 39.64 7.51 -12.42
C GLN A 566 38.73 6.95 -11.32
N ASN A 567 39.33 6.23 -10.37
CA ASN A 567 38.65 5.71 -9.17
C ASN A 567 37.32 4.97 -9.47
N PRO A 568 37.34 3.93 -10.34
CA PRO A 568 36.11 3.19 -10.68
C PRO A 568 35.60 2.44 -9.46
N ARG A 569 34.33 2.62 -9.14
CA ARG A 569 33.65 2.02 -7.99
C ARG A 569 32.20 1.64 -8.33
N ILE A 570 31.61 0.76 -7.55
CA ILE A 570 30.23 0.30 -7.75
C ILE A 570 29.29 1.15 -6.92
N GLN A 571 28.16 1.49 -7.51
CA GLN A 571 26.99 2.05 -6.83
C GLN A 571 25.78 1.14 -7.03
N GLY A 572 24.88 1.17 -6.04
CA GLY A 572 23.58 0.49 -6.12
C GLY A 572 22.45 1.45 -5.82
N GLU A 573 21.36 1.35 -6.58
CA GLU A 573 20.16 2.13 -6.33
C GLU A 573 18.88 1.30 -6.41
N ILE A 574 17.88 1.70 -5.64
CA ILE A 574 16.55 1.09 -5.63
C ILE A 574 15.56 2.10 -6.20
N GLN A 575 14.81 1.68 -7.21
CA GLN A 575 13.75 2.47 -7.82
C GLN A 575 12.38 1.85 -7.51
N PRO A 576 11.43 2.62 -6.93
CA PRO A 576 10.06 2.18 -6.74
C PRO A 576 9.22 2.38 -8.01
N TYR A 577 8.46 1.36 -8.39
CA TYR A 577 7.50 1.40 -9.49
C TYR A 577 6.10 1.16 -8.97
N SER A 578 5.21 2.13 -9.16
CA SER A 578 3.84 2.07 -8.63
C SER A 578 2.98 1.06 -9.40
N ILE A 579 2.14 0.34 -8.65
CA ILE A 579 1.22 -0.65 -9.18
C ILE A 579 -0.19 -0.11 -9.06
N ASN A 580 -0.91 0.05 -10.19
CA ASN A 580 -2.22 0.70 -10.24
C ASN A 580 -3.25 -0.11 -11.06
N HIS A 581 -2.84 -1.12 -11.83
CA HIS A 581 -3.68 -2.02 -12.61
C HIS A 581 -3.64 -3.45 -12.04
N ASN A 582 -4.43 -4.35 -12.59
CA ASN A 582 -4.72 -5.70 -12.08
C ASN A 582 -5.69 -5.69 -10.89
N VAL A 583 -6.65 -4.77 -10.94
CA VAL A 583 -7.65 -4.59 -9.89
C VAL A 583 -8.55 -5.84 -9.77
N ALA A 584 -8.65 -6.36 -8.55
CA ALA A 584 -9.48 -7.50 -8.19
C ALA A 584 -10.70 -7.07 -7.37
N ARG A 585 -11.74 -7.94 -7.33
CA ARG A 585 -12.95 -7.72 -6.53
C ARG A 585 -13.34 -8.96 -5.74
N GLY A 586 -14.27 -8.79 -4.79
CA GLY A 586 -14.83 -9.89 -4.01
C GLY A 586 -13.75 -10.64 -3.23
N GLU A 587 -13.79 -11.97 -3.28
CA GLU A 587 -12.84 -12.85 -2.60
C GLU A 587 -11.36 -12.69 -3.01
N TRP A 588 -11.11 -12.04 -4.15
CA TRP A 588 -9.76 -11.79 -4.69
C TRP A 588 -9.15 -10.48 -4.19
N ALA A 589 -9.94 -9.61 -3.58
CA ALA A 589 -9.47 -8.45 -2.84
C ALA A 589 -9.25 -8.81 -1.36
N ILE A 590 -8.48 -8.02 -0.63
CA ILE A 590 -8.27 -8.23 0.80
C ILE A 590 -9.58 -7.95 1.56
N GLY A 591 -10.25 -9.00 2.03
CA GLY A 591 -11.45 -8.93 2.86
C GLY A 591 -11.23 -9.46 4.28
N ASP A 592 -10.16 -10.23 4.52
CA ASP A 592 -9.80 -10.71 5.85
C ASP A 592 -8.93 -9.67 6.58
N CYS A 593 -9.45 -9.13 7.67
CA CYS A 593 -8.74 -8.13 8.48
C CYS A 593 -7.38 -8.65 9.01
N ARG A 594 -7.23 -9.97 9.23
CA ARG A 594 -5.99 -10.57 9.73
C ARG A 594 -4.82 -10.46 8.77
N VAL A 595 -5.06 -10.24 7.48
CA VAL A 595 -4.00 -9.99 6.50
C VAL A 595 -3.14 -8.80 6.91
N CYS A 596 -3.75 -7.75 7.49
CA CYS A 596 -3.05 -6.57 7.99
C CYS A 596 -2.95 -6.56 9.52
N HIS A 597 -3.98 -7.04 10.24
CA HIS A 597 -4.09 -7.03 11.70
C HIS A 597 -3.60 -8.34 12.31
N SER A 598 -2.31 -8.68 12.09
CA SER A 598 -1.68 -9.90 12.62
C SER A 598 -0.18 -9.69 12.82
N ASP A 599 0.48 -10.63 13.51
CA ASP A 599 1.96 -10.61 13.66
C ASP A 599 2.66 -10.67 12.30
N THR A 600 2.08 -11.38 11.33
CA THR A 600 2.58 -11.53 9.96
C THR A 600 1.92 -10.55 8.98
N SER A 601 1.64 -9.34 9.44
CA SER A 601 0.94 -8.30 8.67
C SER A 601 1.50 -8.10 7.27
N TYR A 602 0.62 -7.98 6.27
CA TYR A 602 0.97 -7.58 4.91
C TYR A 602 1.75 -6.26 4.86
N LEU A 603 1.43 -5.34 5.78
CA LEU A 603 2.09 -4.03 5.86
C LEU A 603 3.60 -4.14 6.18
N ALA A 604 4.03 -5.25 6.76
CA ALA A 604 5.40 -5.52 7.15
C ALA A 604 6.04 -6.67 6.36
N GLN A 605 5.42 -7.15 5.28
CA GLN A 605 5.99 -8.24 4.50
C GLN A 605 7.27 -7.80 3.77
N PRO A 606 8.37 -8.55 3.89
CA PRO A 606 9.61 -8.22 3.21
C PRO A 606 9.50 -8.54 1.71
N MET A 607 10.12 -7.69 0.89
CA MET A 607 10.30 -7.95 -0.54
C MET A 607 11.75 -8.33 -0.82
N LYS A 608 11.97 -9.50 -1.42
CA LYS A 608 13.29 -9.91 -1.90
C LYS A 608 13.68 -9.02 -3.09
N LEU A 609 14.83 -8.38 -3.02
CA LEU A 609 15.33 -7.49 -4.07
C LEU A 609 16.31 -8.21 -5.01
N ALA A 610 17.25 -8.96 -4.46
CA ALA A 610 18.27 -9.67 -5.23
C ALA A 610 18.76 -10.91 -4.50
N ASP A 611 19.34 -11.86 -5.25
CA ASP A 611 19.90 -13.09 -4.71
C ASP A 611 21.28 -12.90 -4.07
N TYR A 612 21.99 -11.85 -4.46
CA TYR A 612 23.29 -11.46 -3.92
C TYR A 612 23.46 -9.93 -4.05
N VAL A 613 24.48 -9.40 -3.39
CA VAL A 613 24.86 -7.99 -3.44
C VAL A 613 26.23 -7.87 -4.11
N PRO A 614 26.34 -7.30 -5.33
CA PRO A 614 27.61 -7.16 -6.03
C PRO A 614 28.65 -6.41 -5.18
N ALA A 615 29.82 -7.03 -4.99
CA ALA A 615 30.94 -6.49 -4.19
C ALA A 615 30.51 -5.98 -2.79
N GLU A 616 29.47 -6.54 -2.20
CA GLU A 616 28.88 -6.14 -0.90
C GLU A 616 28.41 -4.67 -0.85
N VAL A 617 28.20 -4.02 -2.00
CA VAL A 617 27.75 -2.62 -2.07
C VAL A 617 26.24 -2.54 -1.85
N MET A 618 25.83 -2.06 -0.67
CA MET A 618 24.43 -1.86 -0.34
C MET A 618 23.83 -0.74 -1.19
N PRO A 619 22.67 -0.99 -1.83
CA PRO A 619 22.00 0.03 -2.63
C PRO A 619 21.28 1.04 -1.76
N SER A 620 20.99 2.22 -2.32
CA SER A 620 20.18 3.26 -1.69
C SER A 620 18.96 3.60 -2.54
N PHE A 621 17.86 4.06 -1.90
CA PHE A 621 16.69 4.51 -2.64
C PHE A 621 16.98 5.79 -3.41
N VAL A 622 16.51 5.85 -4.66
CA VAL A 622 16.51 7.08 -5.44
C VAL A 622 15.61 8.09 -4.74
N LYS A 623 16.08 9.33 -4.61
CA LYS A 623 15.28 10.40 -4.01
C LYS A 623 14.04 10.68 -4.86
N ASP A 624 12.89 10.67 -4.21
CA ASP A 624 11.59 10.94 -4.82
C ASP A 624 10.74 11.78 -3.85
N ALA A 625 10.14 12.85 -4.34
CA ALA A 625 9.28 13.70 -3.51
C ALA A 625 7.92 13.06 -3.20
N ASN A 626 7.49 12.11 -4.01
CA ASN A 626 6.16 11.52 -3.95
C ASN A 626 6.11 10.22 -3.17
N VAL A 627 7.26 9.55 -2.97
CA VAL A 627 7.33 8.24 -2.33
C VAL A 627 8.37 8.25 -1.22
N SER A 628 8.02 7.72 -0.07
CA SER A 628 8.98 7.43 1.00
C SER A 628 9.01 5.94 1.31
N ALA A 629 10.24 5.43 1.44
CA ALA A 629 10.52 4.05 1.79
C ALA A 629 11.00 4.00 3.25
N GLU A 630 10.09 3.74 4.16
CA GLU A 630 10.34 3.72 5.60
C GLU A 630 10.51 2.27 6.06
N GLY A 631 11.70 1.73 5.81
CA GLY A 631 12.04 0.35 6.10
C GLY A 631 13.55 0.17 6.24
N GLU A 632 13.97 -1.07 6.23
CA GLU A 632 15.38 -1.48 6.37
C GLU A 632 15.77 -2.42 5.23
N LEU A 633 17.02 -2.33 4.81
CA LEU A 633 17.63 -3.31 3.93
C LEU A 633 18.29 -4.38 4.79
N VAL A 634 17.90 -5.63 4.57
CA VAL A 634 18.33 -6.77 5.39
C VAL A 634 18.90 -7.86 4.50
N LEU A 635 20.07 -8.38 4.89
CA LEU A 635 20.65 -9.56 4.27
C LEU A 635 20.18 -10.82 4.99
N ARG A 636 19.66 -11.79 4.24
CA ARG A 636 19.25 -13.11 4.76
C ARG A 636 19.78 -14.18 3.82
N GLY A 637 20.74 -14.97 4.32
CA GLY A 637 21.37 -16.02 3.50
C GLY A 637 22.08 -15.51 2.24
N GLY A 638 22.62 -14.29 2.26
CA GLY A 638 23.27 -13.65 1.14
C GLY A 638 22.32 -12.88 0.20
N ALA A 639 21.02 -13.12 0.27
CA ALA A 639 20.02 -12.39 -0.50
C ALA A 639 19.64 -11.07 0.18
N LEU A 640 19.37 -10.05 -0.63
CA LEU A 640 18.96 -8.72 -0.17
C LEU A 640 17.44 -8.62 -0.13
N TYR A 641 16.94 -8.12 1.00
CA TYR A 641 15.51 -7.84 1.21
C TYR A 641 15.30 -6.40 1.65
N TYR A 642 14.19 -5.83 1.23
CA TYR A 642 13.61 -4.65 1.84
C TYR A 642 12.54 -5.07 2.84
N GLN A 643 12.67 -4.63 4.09
CA GLN A 643 11.76 -4.91 5.20
C GLN A 643 11.05 -3.62 5.59
N PRO A 644 9.74 -3.43 5.28
CA PRO A 644 8.97 -2.28 5.77
C PRO A 644 8.92 -2.27 7.29
N VAL A 645 9.01 -1.08 7.91
CA VAL A 645 8.89 -0.88 9.36
C VAL A 645 7.71 0.05 9.63
N VAL A 646 6.55 -0.54 9.93
CA VAL A 646 5.27 0.18 10.11
C VAL A 646 5.37 1.29 11.16
N ALA A 647 6.12 1.07 12.25
CA ALA A 647 6.29 2.07 13.29
C ALA A 647 7.02 3.34 12.82
N ARG A 648 7.95 3.23 11.86
CA ARG A 648 8.65 4.39 11.27
C ARG A 648 7.73 5.24 10.40
N GLN A 649 6.64 4.67 9.93
CA GLN A 649 5.62 5.38 9.16
C GLN A 649 4.66 6.19 10.04
N GLY A 650 4.88 6.22 11.35
CA GLY A 650 3.98 6.89 12.30
C GLY A 650 2.63 6.21 12.48
N ARG A 651 2.46 4.99 11.97
CA ARG A 651 1.22 4.21 12.00
C ARG A 651 1.19 3.24 13.15
N TYR A 652 -0.02 3.01 13.67
CA TYR A 652 -0.28 1.96 14.66
C TYR A 652 -1.37 1.03 14.15
N VAL A 653 -1.03 -0.23 13.98
CA VAL A 653 -1.91 -1.27 13.47
C VAL A 653 -2.23 -2.25 14.60
N PHE A 654 -3.50 -2.30 15.01
CA PHE A 654 -3.96 -3.22 16.05
C PHE A 654 -3.65 -4.66 15.66
N GLY A 655 -3.20 -5.46 16.61
CA GLY A 655 -2.82 -6.85 16.40
C GLY A 655 -1.40 -7.04 15.83
N HIS A 656 -0.83 -6.02 15.16
CA HIS A 656 0.53 -6.03 14.64
C HIS A 656 1.50 -5.24 15.53
N ASN A 657 1.22 -3.95 15.72
CA ASN A 657 2.06 -3.10 16.58
C ASN A 657 1.76 -3.38 18.05
N ARG A 658 2.80 -3.66 18.81
CA ARG A 658 2.75 -3.89 20.26
C ARG A 658 3.93 -3.22 20.92
N VAL A 659 3.70 -2.76 22.13
CA VAL A 659 4.75 -2.19 22.98
C VAL A 659 5.13 -3.26 24.01
N ALA A 660 6.19 -3.98 23.74
CA ALA A 660 6.59 -5.17 24.52
C ALA A 660 6.69 -4.93 26.01
N TRP A 661 7.21 -3.77 26.48
CA TRP A 661 7.32 -3.50 27.90
C TRP A 661 5.94 -3.37 28.57
N VAL A 662 4.89 -2.86 27.88
CA VAL A 662 3.53 -2.77 28.41
C VAL A 662 2.96 -4.17 28.65
N ASP A 663 3.15 -5.06 27.67
CA ASP A 663 2.71 -6.45 27.79
C ASP A 663 3.46 -7.20 28.91
N TRP A 664 4.79 -6.97 29.02
CA TRP A 664 5.59 -7.58 30.09
C TRP A 664 5.19 -7.07 31.47
N VAL A 665 5.12 -5.75 31.65
CA VAL A 665 4.77 -5.15 32.94
C VAL A 665 3.33 -5.52 33.33
N GLY A 666 2.38 -5.37 32.40
CA GLY A 666 0.99 -5.73 32.64
C GLY A 666 0.79 -7.22 32.94
N GLY A 667 1.41 -8.07 32.13
CA GLY A 667 1.36 -9.51 32.29
C GLY A 667 1.99 -9.99 33.59
N LEU A 668 3.17 -9.48 33.96
CA LEU A 668 3.83 -9.80 35.23
C LEU A 668 3.02 -9.34 36.44
N PHE A 669 2.42 -8.14 36.36
CA PHE A 669 1.54 -7.65 37.42
C PHE A 669 0.30 -8.54 37.56
N PHE A 670 -0.35 -8.90 36.46
CA PHE A 670 -1.50 -9.80 36.48
C PHE A 670 -1.16 -11.18 37.04
N LEU A 671 -0.05 -11.78 36.59
CA LEU A 671 0.44 -13.07 37.09
C LEU A 671 0.86 -13.00 38.57
N GLY A 672 1.45 -11.89 39.00
CA GLY A 672 1.79 -11.64 40.39
C GLY A 672 0.57 -11.63 41.30
N VAL A 673 -0.52 -10.93 40.85
CA VAL A 673 -1.77 -10.93 41.59
C VAL A 673 -2.39 -12.33 41.60
N LEU A 674 -2.38 -13.04 40.48
CA LEU A 674 -2.90 -14.42 40.40
C LEU A 674 -2.12 -15.37 41.32
N ALA A 675 -0.79 -15.29 41.34
CA ALA A 675 0.04 -16.10 42.24
C ALA A 675 -0.19 -15.74 43.72
N GLY A 676 -0.33 -14.42 44.00
CA GLY A 676 -0.69 -13.95 45.34
C GLY A 676 -2.03 -14.48 45.82
N VAL A 677 -3.05 -14.44 44.98
CA VAL A 677 -4.38 -15.00 45.26
C VAL A 677 -4.30 -16.51 45.47
N ALA A 678 -3.60 -17.20 44.59
CA ALA A 678 -3.45 -18.67 44.68
C ALA A 678 -2.70 -19.07 45.98
N GLY A 679 -1.59 -18.40 46.29
CA GLY A 679 -0.80 -18.62 47.49
C GLY A 679 -1.61 -18.34 48.77
N HIS A 680 -2.26 -17.14 48.84
CA HIS A 680 -3.08 -16.77 49.98
C HIS A 680 -4.30 -17.72 50.15
N GLY A 681 -4.95 -18.09 49.08
CA GLY A 681 -6.06 -19.05 49.06
C GLY A 681 -5.63 -20.45 49.51
N THR A 682 -4.47 -20.91 49.09
CA THR A 682 -3.92 -22.21 49.53
C THR A 682 -3.61 -22.20 51.02
N VAL A 683 -2.93 -21.17 51.55
CA VAL A 683 -2.67 -21.05 52.98
C VAL A 683 -4.00 -21.03 53.78
N ARG A 684 -4.97 -20.25 53.29
CA ARG A 684 -6.32 -20.18 53.89
C ARG A 684 -7.01 -21.55 53.93
N PHE A 685 -6.93 -22.31 52.83
CA PHE A 685 -7.50 -23.67 52.77
C PHE A 685 -6.82 -24.63 53.77
N LEU A 686 -5.48 -24.64 53.79
CA LEU A 686 -4.68 -25.50 54.66
C LEU A 686 -4.90 -25.19 56.16
N THR A 687 -5.18 -23.93 56.48
CA THR A 687 -5.43 -23.49 57.89
C THR A 687 -6.92 -23.63 58.29
N ALA A 688 -7.81 -23.86 57.36
CA ALA A 688 -9.27 -23.91 57.62
C ALA A 688 -9.69 -24.89 58.71
N THR A 689 -9.02 -26.06 58.81
CA THR A 689 -9.28 -27.08 59.82
C THR A 689 -8.76 -26.77 61.22
N LYS A 690 -7.83 -25.82 61.29
CA LYS A 690 -7.16 -25.40 62.55
C LYS A 690 -7.72 -24.09 63.12
N ARG A 691 -8.71 -23.48 62.48
CA ARG A 691 -9.31 -22.24 62.91
C ARG A 691 -10.19 -22.43 64.13
N ALA A 692 -9.99 -21.57 65.13
CA ALA A 692 -10.96 -21.44 66.21
C ALA A 692 -12.29 -20.90 65.60
N ARG A 693 -13.40 -21.63 65.71
CA ARG A 693 -14.73 -21.16 65.39
C ARG A 693 -15.23 -20.30 66.56
N HIS A 694 -15.17 -19.00 66.43
CA HIS A 694 -15.95 -18.14 67.29
C HIS A 694 -17.40 -18.19 66.84
N ASN A 695 -18.30 -18.63 67.70
CA ASN A 695 -19.75 -18.66 67.46
C ASN A 695 -20.32 -17.22 67.65
N ILE A 696 -19.97 -16.33 66.73
CA ILE A 696 -20.55 -15.00 66.72
C ILE A 696 -21.97 -15.09 66.12
N PRO A 697 -22.99 -14.55 66.75
CA PRO A 697 -24.32 -14.52 66.22
C PRO A 697 -24.37 -13.70 64.93
N LEU A 698 -25.10 -14.25 63.94
CA LEU A 698 -25.28 -13.58 62.65
C LEU A 698 -26.58 -12.78 62.64
N LYS A 699 -26.53 -11.55 62.18
CA LYS A 699 -27.68 -10.68 61.97
C LYS A 699 -27.89 -10.43 60.49
N ARG A 700 -29.14 -10.66 60.05
CA ARG A 700 -29.50 -10.45 58.63
C ARG A 700 -29.83 -9.01 58.35
N VAL A 701 -29.03 -8.38 57.43
CA VAL A 701 -29.14 -6.94 57.14
C VAL A 701 -29.35 -6.77 55.64
N TYR A 702 -30.24 -5.85 55.24
CA TYR A 702 -30.38 -5.44 53.83
C TYR A 702 -29.32 -4.40 53.50
N ILE A 703 -28.28 -4.79 52.74
CA ILE A 703 -27.11 -3.98 52.45
C ILE A 703 -27.21 -3.30 51.09
N TYR A 704 -27.61 -4.04 50.03
CA TYR A 704 -27.56 -3.55 48.66
C TYR A 704 -28.94 -3.36 48.06
N ALA A 705 -29.26 -2.13 47.65
CA ALA A 705 -30.50 -1.80 46.95
C ALA A 705 -30.56 -2.48 45.58
N VAL A 706 -31.77 -2.68 45.04
CA VAL A 706 -31.97 -3.32 43.71
C VAL A 706 -31.18 -2.58 42.64
N TYR A 707 -31.14 -1.26 42.74
CA TYR A 707 -30.47 -0.39 41.78
C TYR A 707 -28.95 -0.57 41.80
N GLU A 708 -28.33 -0.62 42.97
CA GLU A 708 -26.89 -0.88 43.14
C GLU A 708 -26.50 -2.24 42.56
N ARG A 709 -27.30 -3.26 42.78
CA ARG A 709 -27.09 -4.61 42.23
C ARG A 709 -27.17 -4.64 40.71
N PHE A 710 -28.17 -3.97 40.15
CA PHE A 710 -28.29 -3.82 38.68
C PHE A 710 -27.06 -3.15 38.07
N TRP A 711 -26.62 -2.00 38.60
CA TRP A 711 -25.42 -1.30 38.13
C TRP A 711 -24.19 -2.20 38.23
N HIS A 712 -24.00 -2.88 39.33
CA HIS A 712 -22.86 -3.75 39.55
C HIS A 712 -22.80 -4.89 38.53
N TRP A 713 -23.89 -5.62 38.32
CA TRP A 713 -23.89 -6.77 37.43
C TRP A 713 -23.81 -6.36 35.97
N LEU A 714 -24.43 -5.25 35.57
CA LEU A 714 -24.30 -4.73 34.22
C LEU A 714 -22.85 -4.27 33.96
N GLN A 715 -22.23 -3.60 34.92
CA GLN A 715 -20.81 -3.18 34.83
C GLN A 715 -19.88 -4.42 34.77
N THR A 716 -20.11 -5.43 35.60
CA THR A 716 -19.35 -6.69 35.59
C THR A 716 -19.42 -7.39 34.24
N PHE A 717 -20.63 -7.53 33.70
CA PHE A 717 -20.84 -8.16 32.39
C PHE A 717 -20.14 -7.41 31.28
N THR A 718 -20.32 -6.08 31.22
CA THR A 718 -19.70 -5.28 30.17
C THR A 718 -18.15 -5.26 30.26
N ILE A 719 -17.57 -5.14 31.47
CA ILE A 719 -16.11 -5.15 31.65
C ILE A 719 -15.51 -6.51 31.27
N VAL A 720 -16.14 -7.63 31.65
CA VAL A 720 -15.64 -8.97 31.28
C VAL A 720 -15.63 -9.14 29.76
N ILE A 721 -16.71 -8.72 29.07
CA ILE A 721 -16.74 -8.79 27.60
C ILE A 721 -15.70 -7.86 26.99
N LEU A 722 -15.54 -6.63 27.52
CA LEU A 722 -14.54 -5.69 27.03
C LEU A 722 -13.11 -6.20 27.20
N LEU A 723 -12.77 -6.82 28.31
CA LEU A 723 -11.46 -7.45 28.52
C LEU A 723 -11.23 -8.59 27.53
N PHE A 724 -12.23 -9.45 27.33
CA PHE A 724 -12.14 -10.57 26.39
C PHE A 724 -12.02 -10.08 24.95
N THR A 725 -12.87 -9.17 24.51
CA THR A 725 -12.79 -8.59 23.16
C THR A 725 -11.52 -7.76 22.96
N GLY A 726 -11.09 -7.03 23.97
CA GLY A 726 -9.82 -6.30 23.95
C GLY A 726 -8.60 -7.23 23.77
N LEU A 727 -8.61 -8.39 24.44
CA LEU A 727 -7.57 -9.39 24.29
C LEU A 727 -7.54 -9.99 22.88
N ILE A 728 -8.71 -10.23 22.26
CA ILE A 728 -8.80 -10.69 20.87
C ILE A 728 -8.24 -9.63 19.91
N ILE A 729 -8.59 -8.35 20.09
CA ILE A 729 -8.07 -7.24 19.27
C ILE A 729 -6.55 -7.11 19.43
N HIS A 730 -6.03 -7.33 20.62
CA HIS A 730 -4.62 -7.25 20.92
C HIS A 730 -3.83 -8.47 20.37
N ARG A 731 -4.46 -9.67 20.33
CA ARG A 731 -3.84 -10.93 19.87
C ARG A 731 -4.76 -11.72 18.93
N PRO A 732 -5.08 -11.17 17.75
CA PRO A 732 -6.01 -11.80 16.82
C PRO A 732 -5.53 -13.17 16.31
N ASP A 733 -4.21 -13.39 16.24
CA ASP A 733 -3.63 -14.67 15.81
C ASP A 733 -3.96 -15.82 16.76
N VAL A 734 -4.02 -15.56 18.07
CA VAL A 734 -4.35 -16.55 19.10
C VAL A 734 -5.83 -16.93 19.03
N PHE A 735 -6.69 -16.01 18.67
CA PHE A 735 -8.14 -16.14 18.69
C PHE A 735 -8.76 -16.18 17.28
N GLY A 736 -8.10 -16.83 16.32
CA GLY A 736 -8.45 -16.85 14.91
C GLY A 736 -9.85 -17.38 14.57
N MET A 737 -10.59 -17.97 15.54
CA MET A 737 -11.97 -18.43 15.39
C MET A 737 -13.00 -17.29 15.41
N PHE A 738 -12.62 -16.10 15.88
CA PHE A 738 -13.53 -14.95 15.97
C PHE A 738 -13.32 -14.00 14.80
N SER A 739 -14.42 -13.47 14.26
CA SER A 739 -14.34 -12.40 13.26
C SER A 739 -13.79 -11.13 13.89
N PHE A 740 -12.63 -10.66 13.43
CA PHE A 740 -11.98 -9.45 13.96
C PHE A 740 -12.90 -8.23 13.88
N SER A 741 -13.56 -8.01 12.74
CA SER A 741 -14.51 -6.90 12.58
C SER A 741 -15.71 -7.00 13.53
N GLY A 742 -16.27 -8.20 13.71
CA GLY A 742 -17.36 -8.44 14.65
C GLY A 742 -16.94 -8.16 16.09
N VAL A 743 -15.74 -8.59 16.47
CA VAL A 743 -15.18 -8.33 17.82
C VAL A 743 -15.01 -6.84 18.08
N VAL A 744 -14.51 -6.07 17.12
CA VAL A 744 -14.37 -4.60 17.23
C VAL A 744 -15.72 -3.94 17.43
N ILE A 745 -16.76 -4.37 16.70
CA ILE A 745 -18.12 -3.84 16.87
C ILE A 745 -18.66 -4.14 18.27
N VAL A 746 -18.52 -5.39 18.73
CA VAL A 746 -18.96 -5.79 20.07
C VAL A 746 -18.22 -4.99 21.15
N HIS A 747 -16.90 -4.80 21.00
CA HIS A 747 -16.10 -4.00 21.93
C HIS A 747 -16.65 -2.56 22.04
N ASN A 748 -16.89 -1.91 20.91
CA ASN A 748 -17.40 -0.53 20.90
C ASN A 748 -18.82 -0.42 21.49
N VAL A 749 -19.70 -1.38 21.19
CA VAL A 749 -21.07 -1.40 21.76
C VAL A 749 -21.02 -1.58 23.28
N MET A 750 -20.21 -2.53 23.75
CA MET A 750 -20.06 -2.76 25.20
C MET A 750 -19.42 -1.57 25.91
N ALA A 751 -18.46 -0.89 25.26
CA ALA A 751 -17.87 0.35 25.79
C ALA A 751 -18.93 1.46 25.92
N ALA A 752 -19.81 1.64 24.95
CA ALA A 752 -20.92 2.59 25.03
C ALA A 752 -21.89 2.26 26.17
N ILE A 753 -22.27 0.97 26.31
CA ILE A 753 -23.13 0.52 27.40
C ILE A 753 -22.45 0.78 28.76
N LEU A 754 -21.15 0.46 28.87
CA LEU A 754 -20.39 0.72 30.11
C LEU A 754 -20.33 2.21 30.44
N ALA A 755 -20.09 3.07 29.45
CA ALA A 755 -20.04 4.53 29.65
C ALA A 755 -21.39 5.09 30.14
N ILE A 756 -22.50 4.66 29.52
CA ILE A 756 -23.85 5.04 29.95
C ILE A 756 -24.12 4.53 31.38
N ASN A 757 -23.80 3.26 31.66
CA ASN A 757 -23.99 2.67 32.98
C ASN A 757 -23.17 3.42 34.05
N ALA A 758 -21.90 3.70 33.77
CA ALA A 758 -21.02 4.43 34.69
C ALA A 758 -21.55 5.87 34.96
N PHE A 759 -21.98 6.56 33.91
CA PHE A 759 -22.55 7.91 34.05
C PHE A 759 -23.82 7.91 34.92
N LEU A 760 -24.77 7.03 34.62
CA LEU A 760 -26.02 6.96 35.39
C LEU A 760 -25.78 6.48 36.82
N SER A 761 -24.87 5.52 37.02
CA SER A 761 -24.47 5.08 38.36
C SER A 761 -23.81 6.21 39.16
N PHE A 762 -22.88 6.95 38.56
CA PHE A 762 -22.26 8.12 39.20
C PHE A 762 -23.28 9.17 39.57
N PHE A 763 -24.18 9.50 38.63
CA PHE A 763 -25.27 10.47 38.91
C PHE A 763 -26.17 10.03 40.07
N TYR A 764 -26.57 8.73 40.09
CA TYR A 764 -27.38 8.19 41.19
C TYR A 764 -26.67 8.33 42.55
N HIS A 765 -25.39 7.91 42.62
CA HIS A 765 -24.63 7.97 43.89
C HIS A 765 -24.40 9.44 44.35
N LEU A 766 -24.27 10.35 43.40
CA LEU A 766 -24.12 11.78 43.71
C LEU A 766 -25.40 12.35 44.31
N VAL A 767 -26.55 12.11 43.65
CA VAL A 767 -27.86 12.67 44.06
C VAL A 767 -28.39 12.00 45.35
N SER A 768 -28.19 10.73 45.52
CA SER A 768 -28.60 9.98 46.74
C SER A 768 -27.67 10.23 47.92
N GLY A 769 -26.49 10.77 47.71
CA GLY A 769 -25.47 10.99 48.76
C GLY A 769 -24.66 9.71 49.04
N GLU A 770 -24.93 8.56 48.43
CA GLU A 770 -24.21 7.28 48.55
C GLU A 770 -22.76 7.38 48.10
N ILE A 771 -22.40 8.39 47.33
CA ILE A 771 -21.01 8.66 46.90
C ILE A 771 -20.06 8.77 48.10
N ARG A 772 -20.56 9.17 49.27
CA ARG A 772 -19.76 9.28 50.50
C ARG A 772 -19.14 7.99 50.94
N GLN A 773 -19.71 6.85 50.57
CA GLN A 773 -19.19 5.52 50.91
C GLN A 773 -17.91 5.20 50.17
N PHE A 774 -17.69 5.78 49.02
CA PHE A 774 -16.51 5.60 48.20
C PHE A 774 -15.36 6.60 48.51
N ILE A 775 -15.63 7.67 49.28
CA ILE A 775 -14.65 8.66 49.63
C ILE A 775 -13.98 8.30 50.94
N PRO A 776 -12.63 8.08 50.97
CA PRO A 776 -11.92 7.82 52.22
C PRO A 776 -12.04 8.98 53.22
N ARG A 777 -12.34 8.67 54.47
CA ARG A 777 -12.43 9.69 55.54
C ARG A 777 -11.02 10.05 56.02
N PRO A 778 -10.63 11.35 56.08
CA PRO A 778 -9.23 11.70 56.37
C PRO A 778 -8.74 11.31 57.78
N TYR A 779 -9.60 11.31 58.77
CA TYR A 779 -9.21 11.01 60.15
C TYR A 779 -9.34 9.52 60.50
N GLY A 780 -8.25 8.93 61.00
CA GLY A 780 -8.21 7.52 61.39
C GLY A 780 -8.19 6.52 60.24
N PHE A 781 -8.17 7.04 58.97
CA PHE A 781 -8.24 6.18 57.78
C PHE A 781 -7.04 5.25 57.69
N PHE A 782 -5.83 5.74 57.87
CA PHE A 782 -4.61 4.94 57.74
C PHE A 782 -4.53 3.84 58.82
N ASP A 783 -4.91 4.18 60.06
CA ASP A 783 -4.93 3.22 61.16
C ASP A 783 -5.91 2.06 60.86
N GLN A 784 -7.11 2.43 60.40
CA GLN A 784 -8.14 1.45 60.00
C GLN A 784 -7.69 0.60 58.80
N ALA A 785 -6.98 1.22 57.83
CA ALA A 785 -6.44 0.49 56.65
C ALA A 785 -5.37 -0.48 57.07
N ILE A 786 -4.47 -0.11 58.00
CA ILE A 786 -3.44 -0.98 58.59
C ILE A 786 -4.08 -2.18 59.31
N VAL A 787 -5.11 -1.93 60.14
CA VAL A 787 -5.82 -2.97 60.88
C VAL A 787 -6.45 -3.95 59.87
N GLN A 788 -7.09 -3.45 58.84
CA GLN A 788 -7.71 -4.29 57.77
C GLN A 788 -6.64 -5.11 56.99
N ALA A 789 -5.49 -4.48 56.66
CA ALA A 789 -4.38 -5.16 55.98
C ALA A 789 -3.78 -6.26 56.88
N LYS A 790 -3.62 -5.98 58.18
CA LYS A 790 -3.14 -6.96 59.15
C LYS A 790 -4.11 -8.16 59.29
N TYR A 791 -5.40 -7.87 59.26
CA TYR A 791 -6.41 -8.93 59.23
C TYR A 791 -6.26 -9.84 58.01
N TYR A 792 -6.17 -9.29 56.79
CA TYR A 792 -5.99 -10.13 55.61
C TYR A 792 -4.65 -10.88 55.58
N LEU A 793 -3.55 -10.31 56.11
CA LEU A 793 -2.24 -10.95 56.11
C LEU A 793 -2.03 -11.97 57.25
N GLN A 794 -2.76 -11.84 58.36
CA GLN A 794 -2.54 -12.66 59.52
C GLN A 794 -3.82 -13.15 60.19
N GLY A 795 -4.79 -12.28 60.51
CA GLY A 795 -5.99 -12.57 61.28
C GLY A 795 -6.89 -13.59 60.58
N ILE A 796 -7.05 -13.47 59.26
CA ILE A 796 -7.86 -14.39 58.47
C ILE A 796 -7.33 -15.84 58.55
N PHE A 797 -6.08 -16.10 58.76
CA PHE A 797 -5.50 -17.44 58.93
C PHE A 797 -5.69 -17.99 60.33
N LYS A 798 -5.81 -17.11 61.35
CA LYS A 798 -6.09 -17.47 62.74
C LYS A 798 -7.58 -17.67 63.03
N GLY A 799 -8.46 -17.15 62.15
CA GLY A 799 -9.90 -17.16 62.39
C GLY A 799 -10.39 -15.98 63.21
N ASP A 800 -9.58 -14.89 63.31
CA ASP A 800 -9.96 -13.67 64.00
C ASP A 800 -11.26 -13.10 63.38
N PRO A 801 -12.18 -12.45 64.19
CA PRO A 801 -13.35 -11.80 63.65
C PRO A 801 -12.99 -10.66 62.69
N HIS A 802 -13.94 -10.34 61.76
CA HIS A 802 -13.74 -9.26 60.84
C HIS A 802 -13.65 -7.92 61.57
N PRO A 803 -12.57 -7.07 61.36
CA PRO A 803 -12.34 -5.90 62.16
C PRO A 803 -13.38 -4.77 62.02
N PHE A 804 -14.19 -4.86 60.95
CA PHE A 804 -15.20 -3.82 60.67
C PHE A 804 -16.54 -4.49 60.33
N GLU A 805 -17.59 -4.12 61.06
CA GLU A 805 -18.99 -4.58 60.79
C GLU A 805 -19.52 -3.88 59.54
N LYS A 806 -20.14 -4.61 58.63
CA LYS A 806 -20.83 -4.04 57.51
C LYS A 806 -22.21 -3.51 57.95
N ARG A 807 -22.45 -2.25 57.58
CA ARG A 807 -23.73 -1.58 57.84
C ARG A 807 -24.26 -0.89 56.59
N PRO A 808 -25.56 -0.61 56.46
CA PRO A 808 -26.08 0.11 55.29
C PRO A 808 -25.42 1.48 55.03
N ASP A 809 -24.96 2.18 56.10
CA ASP A 809 -24.23 3.44 56.02
C ASP A 809 -22.71 3.28 55.83
N ARG A 810 -22.17 2.05 55.99
CA ARG A 810 -20.75 1.70 55.85
C ARG A 810 -20.60 0.34 55.19
N LYS A 811 -20.81 0.27 53.84
CA LYS A 811 -20.77 -0.96 53.05
C LYS A 811 -19.36 -1.44 52.72
N LEU A 812 -18.37 -0.52 52.75
CA LEU A 812 -17.00 -0.75 52.32
C LEU A 812 -15.99 -0.62 53.46
N ASN A 813 -15.04 -1.56 53.55
CA ASN A 813 -13.90 -1.38 54.45
C ASN A 813 -12.88 -0.38 53.91
N PRO A 814 -11.92 0.12 54.72
CA PRO A 814 -10.98 1.15 54.27
C PRO A 814 -10.16 0.78 53.03
N LEU A 815 -9.71 -0.44 52.90
CA LEU A 815 -8.96 -0.88 51.72
C LEU A 815 -9.85 -0.94 50.46
N GLN A 816 -11.10 -1.35 50.61
CA GLN A 816 -12.09 -1.38 49.53
C GLN A 816 -12.39 0.07 49.10
N GLN A 817 -12.52 1.02 50.05
CA GLN A 817 -12.75 2.42 49.72
C GLN A 817 -11.66 3.00 48.83
N VAL A 818 -10.37 2.80 49.16
CA VAL A 818 -9.23 3.30 48.32
C VAL A 818 -9.23 2.64 46.96
N THR A 819 -9.39 1.30 46.95
CA THR A 819 -9.36 0.55 45.71
C THR A 819 -10.47 0.99 44.75
N TYR A 820 -11.72 1.06 45.28
CA TYR A 820 -12.85 1.48 44.43
C TYR A 820 -12.80 2.95 44.05
N PHE A 821 -12.28 3.81 44.95
CA PHE A 821 -12.04 5.21 44.62
C PHE A 821 -11.07 5.32 43.43
N ALA A 822 -9.93 4.62 43.48
CA ALA A 822 -8.94 4.62 42.41
C ALA A 822 -9.52 4.06 41.09
N ILE A 823 -10.29 2.97 41.15
CA ILE A 823 -10.87 2.35 39.97
C ILE A 823 -11.96 3.21 39.35
N LEU A 824 -12.90 3.70 40.14
CA LEU A 824 -14.06 4.43 39.62
C LEU A 824 -13.74 5.86 39.24
N ASN A 825 -12.80 6.52 39.93
CA ASN A 825 -12.49 7.94 39.71
C ASN A 825 -11.19 8.20 38.92
N VAL A 826 -10.34 7.17 38.73
CA VAL A 826 -9.09 7.33 37.97
C VAL A 826 -9.05 6.33 36.82
N LEU A 827 -9.06 5.02 37.08
CA LEU A 827 -8.83 4.03 36.02
C LEU A 827 -9.99 3.96 35.03
N LEU A 828 -11.24 3.93 35.47
CA LEU A 828 -12.41 3.85 34.58
C LEU A 828 -12.56 5.12 33.71
N PRO A 829 -12.44 6.35 34.24
CA PRO A 829 -12.41 7.54 33.39
C PRO A 829 -11.26 7.57 32.40
N LEU A 830 -10.05 7.18 32.79
CA LEU A 830 -8.91 7.09 31.87
C LEU A 830 -9.13 6.04 30.79
N GLN A 831 -9.65 4.87 31.15
CA GLN A 831 -9.98 3.82 30.19
C GLN A 831 -11.06 4.29 29.19
N GLY A 832 -12.11 4.96 29.71
CA GLY A 832 -13.17 5.53 28.87
C GLY A 832 -12.65 6.65 27.96
N LEU A 833 -11.87 7.55 28.50
CA LEU A 833 -11.30 8.66 27.73
C LEU A 833 -10.37 8.18 26.62
N THR A 834 -9.45 7.27 26.94
CA THR A 834 -8.55 6.70 25.93
C THR A 834 -9.32 5.92 24.85
N GLY A 835 -10.35 5.16 25.23
CA GLY A 835 -11.24 4.47 24.29
C GLY A 835 -11.99 5.43 23.37
N ILE A 836 -12.54 6.52 23.91
CA ILE A 836 -13.22 7.57 23.12
C ILE A 836 -12.24 8.26 22.18
N LEU A 837 -11.03 8.58 22.62
CA LEU A 837 -10.00 9.20 21.78
C LEU A 837 -9.55 8.26 20.65
N MET A 838 -9.38 6.97 20.93
CA MET A 838 -9.04 5.97 19.92
C MET A 838 -10.17 5.77 18.90
N TRP A 839 -11.43 5.75 19.34
CA TRP A 839 -12.58 5.75 18.45
C TRP A 839 -12.68 7.05 17.65
N GLY A 840 -12.35 8.18 18.28
CA GLY A 840 -12.43 9.52 17.72
C GLY A 840 -11.31 9.88 16.73
N VAL A 841 -10.26 9.06 16.56
CA VAL A 841 -9.16 9.32 15.61
C VAL A 841 -9.68 9.63 14.21
N GLN A 842 -10.70 8.92 13.74
CA GLN A 842 -11.32 9.15 12.43
C GLN A 842 -12.23 10.40 12.37
N GLN A 843 -12.68 10.92 13.52
CA GLN A 843 -13.56 12.09 13.59
C GLN A 843 -12.80 13.38 13.95
N TRP A 844 -11.81 13.26 14.84
CA TRP A 844 -11.03 14.38 15.39
C TRP A 844 -9.52 14.02 15.38
N PRO A 845 -8.92 13.77 14.22
CA PRO A 845 -7.52 13.33 14.13
C PRO A 845 -6.55 14.28 14.82
N GLN A 846 -6.77 15.59 14.68
CA GLN A 846 -5.91 16.62 15.30
C GLN A 846 -5.89 16.58 16.84
N ILE A 847 -7.01 16.20 17.47
CA ILE A 847 -7.08 16.09 18.94
C ILE A 847 -6.31 14.86 19.40
N ALA A 848 -6.50 13.73 18.72
CA ALA A 848 -5.81 12.49 19.03
C ALA A 848 -4.29 12.61 18.83
N GLU A 849 -3.84 13.25 17.75
CA GLU A 849 -2.42 13.50 17.46
C GLU A 849 -1.75 14.38 18.52
N ARG A 850 -2.42 15.44 19.00
CA ARG A 850 -1.89 16.28 20.10
C ARG A 850 -1.68 15.50 21.40
N LEU A 851 -2.38 14.41 21.59
CA LEU A 851 -2.28 13.51 22.75
C LEU A 851 -1.39 12.29 22.48
N GLY A 852 -0.58 12.31 21.41
CA GLY A 852 0.36 11.26 21.05
C GLY A 852 -0.20 10.20 20.08
N GLY A 853 -1.43 10.38 19.57
CA GLY A 853 -2.04 9.50 18.57
C GLY A 853 -2.22 8.04 19.03
N LEU A 854 -2.57 7.17 18.10
CA LEU A 854 -2.72 5.74 18.38
C LEU A 854 -1.44 5.07 18.93
N PRO A 855 -0.21 5.45 18.54
CA PRO A 855 1.03 4.88 19.11
C PRO A 855 1.17 5.05 20.63
N PHE A 856 0.56 6.08 21.21
CA PHE A 856 0.51 6.30 22.66
C PHE A 856 -0.78 5.78 23.27
N LEU A 857 -1.93 6.12 22.68
CA LEU A 857 -3.25 5.83 23.26
C LEU A 857 -3.52 4.33 23.38
N ALA A 858 -3.17 3.53 22.34
CA ALA A 858 -3.47 2.11 22.34
C ALA A 858 -2.64 1.31 23.38
N PRO A 859 -1.31 1.47 23.51
CA PRO A 859 -0.56 0.83 24.58
C PRO A 859 -1.00 1.26 25.97
N PHE A 860 -1.33 2.54 26.16
CA PHE A 860 -1.80 3.07 27.45
C PHE A 860 -3.16 2.49 27.83
N HIS A 861 -4.11 2.41 26.89
CA HIS A 861 -5.39 1.73 27.05
C HIS A 861 -5.22 0.25 27.43
N SER A 862 -4.29 -0.45 26.78
CA SER A 862 -3.95 -1.84 27.08
C SER A 862 -3.34 -1.99 28.49
N LEU A 863 -2.48 -1.07 28.94
CA LEU A 863 -1.92 -1.10 30.29
C LEU A 863 -3.01 -0.99 31.36
N ILE A 864 -3.97 -0.06 31.18
CA ILE A 864 -5.10 0.09 32.09
C ILE A 864 -5.97 -1.18 32.07
N ALA A 865 -6.16 -1.81 30.91
CA ALA A 865 -6.90 -3.08 30.79
C ALA A 865 -6.24 -4.21 31.60
N TRP A 866 -4.90 -4.32 31.61
CA TRP A 866 -4.17 -5.24 32.48
C TRP A 866 -4.42 -4.99 33.96
N LEU A 867 -4.50 -3.72 34.40
CA LEU A 867 -4.83 -3.37 35.78
C LEU A 867 -6.27 -3.76 36.13
N PHE A 868 -7.23 -3.59 35.21
CA PHE A 868 -8.60 -4.07 35.40
C PHE A 868 -8.67 -5.59 35.51
N GLY A 869 -7.93 -6.33 34.67
CA GLY A 869 -7.85 -7.78 34.75
C GLY A 869 -7.32 -8.27 36.11
N ALA A 870 -6.24 -7.67 36.58
CA ALA A 870 -5.64 -7.95 37.89
C ALA A 870 -6.61 -7.62 39.03
N PHE A 871 -7.29 -6.47 38.94
CA PHE A 871 -8.30 -6.09 39.90
C PHE A 871 -9.44 -7.13 40.00
N ILE A 872 -9.97 -7.59 38.87
CA ILE A 872 -11.06 -8.56 38.86
C ILE A 872 -10.65 -9.87 39.58
N VAL A 873 -9.43 -10.36 39.31
CA VAL A 873 -8.89 -11.54 39.98
C VAL A 873 -8.86 -11.33 41.50
N GLY A 874 -8.30 -10.23 41.98
CA GLY A 874 -8.27 -9.88 43.39
C GLY A 874 -9.65 -9.65 43.97
N HIS A 875 -10.53 -8.95 43.27
CA HIS A 875 -11.90 -8.64 43.70
C HIS A 875 -12.73 -9.94 43.89
N VAL A 876 -12.74 -10.82 42.87
CA VAL A 876 -13.47 -12.12 42.97
C VAL A 876 -12.94 -12.95 44.13
N TYR A 877 -11.60 -12.98 44.34
CA TYR A 877 -11.04 -13.70 45.47
C TYR A 877 -11.49 -13.11 46.81
N LEU A 878 -11.40 -11.78 46.96
CA LEU A 878 -11.79 -11.12 48.22
C LEU A 878 -13.29 -11.29 48.53
N THR A 879 -14.17 -11.48 47.55
CA THR A 879 -15.58 -11.76 47.81
C THR A 879 -15.78 -13.12 48.53
N THR A 880 -14.77 -14.02 48.44
CA THR A 880 -14.81 -15.34 49.14
C THR A 880 -14.31 -15.27 50.58
N THR A 881 -13.88 -14.09 51.05
CA THR A 881 -13.26 -13.92 52.41
C THR A 881 -14.30 -13.59 53.51
N GLY A 882 -15.58 -13.59 53.22
CA GLY A 882 -16.69 -13.45 54.18
C GLY A 882 -16.85 -14.67 55.10
N HIS A 883 -17.86 -14.66 55.95
CA HIS A 883 -18.16 -15.75 56.89
C HIS A 883 -18.46 -17.10 56.16
N GLU A 884 -19.07 -17.01 54.95
CA GLU A 884 -19.18 -18.12 54.00
C GLU A 884 -18.51 -17.68 52.66
N PRO A 885 -17.91 -18.61 51.89
CA PRO A 885 -17.25 -18.30 50.66
C PRO A 885 -18.14 -17.63 49.59
N LEU A 886 -19.48 -17.83 49.65
CA LEU A 886 -20.39 -17.23 48.67
C LEU A 886 -21.31 -16.14 49.30
N ALA A 887 -21.11 -15.78 50.58
CA ALA A 887 -21.98 -14.83 51.29
C ALA A 887 -22.07 -13.46 50.55
N SER A 888 -20.95 -12.89 50.18
CA SER A 888 -20.91 -11.57 49.48
C SER A 888 -21.54 -11.66 48.09
N ILE A 889 -21.35 -12.75 47.34
CA ILE A 889 -21.98 -12.97 46.04
C ILE A 889 -23.52 -13.11 46.19
N LYS A 890 -23.97 -13.88 47.16
CA LYS A 890 -25.39 -13.98 47.48
C LYS A 890 -25.99 -12.64 47.88
N ALA A 891 -25.26 -11.85 48.69
CA ALA A 891 -25.68 -10.51 49.09
C ALA A 891 -25.83 -9.58 47.88
N MET A 892 -24.87 -9.62 46.94
CA MET A 892 -24.92 -8.82 45.71
C MET A 892 -26.01 -9.32 44.72
N MET A 893 -26.50 -10.54 44.85
CA MET A 893 -27.66 -11.03 44.08
C MET A 893 -29.00 -10.73 44.75
N MET A 894 -29.11 -10.96 46.08
CA MET A 894 -30.36 -10.89 46.79
C MET A 894 -30.60 -9.60 47.60
N GLY A 895 -29.55 -8.84 47.86
CA GLY A 895 -29.56 -7.59 48.64
C GLY A 895 -29.37 -7.82 50.15
N TRP A 896 -29.48 -9.03 50.64
CA TRP A 896 -29.39 -9.36 52.05
C TRP A 896 -28.05 -10.04 52.35
N GLU A 897 -27.41 -9.64 53.43
CA GLU A 897 -26.17 -10.25 53.92
C GLU A 897 -26.32 -10.63 55.41
N ASP A 898 -25.80 -11.78 55.77
CA ASP A 898 -25.71 -12.19 57.16
C ASP A 898 -24.35 -11.67 57.67
N VAL A 899 -24.38 -10.68 58.56
CA VAL A 899 -23.18 -10.01 59.12
C VAL A 899 -22.98 -10.44 60.56
N GLU A 900 -21.70 -10.49 60.99
CA GLU A 900 -21.33 -10.80 62.35
C GLU A 900 -21.79 -9.69 63.29
N ASP A 901 -22.57 -10.00 64.36
CA ASP A 901 -23.04 -9.06 65.35
C ASP A 901 -21.99 -8.84 66.46
N LEU A 902 -21.05 -7.92 66.19
CA LEU A 902 -19.94 -7.63 67.12
C LEU A 902 -20.44 -7.03 68.44
N SER A 903 -21.65 -6.45 68.47
CA SER A 903 -22.23 -5.90 69.74
C SER A 903 -22.55 -7.01 70.76
N ALA A 904 -22.72 -8.23 70.32
CA ALA A 904 -22.90 -9.34 71.23
C ALA A 904 -21.60 -9.75 71.96
N LEU A 905 -20.45 -9.46 71.40
CA LEU A 905 -19.16 -9.73 72.05
C LEU A 905 -18.86 -8.68 73.16
N GLU A 906 -19.21 -7.42 72.92
CA GLU A 906 -19.08 -6.38 73.97
C GLU A 906 -19.95 -6.64 75.16
N VAL A 907 -21.13 -7.21 74.97
CA VAL A 907 -22.05 -7.61 76.08
C VAL A 907 -21.51 -8.82 76.85
N GLU A 908 -20.86 -9.77 76.15
CA GLU A 908 -20.28 -10.97 76.79
C GLU A 908 -19.03 -10.64 77.61
N GLU A 909 -18.21 -9.67 77.11
CA GLU A 909 -17.07 -9.17 77.86
C GLU A 909 -17.52 -8.39 79.14
N VAL A 910 -18.55 -7.56 79.03
CA VAL A 910 -19.10 -6.83 80.21
C VAL A 910 -19.72 -7.78 81.19
N VAL A 911 -20.41 -8.83 80.78
CA VAL A 911 -21.02 -9.83 81.63
C VAL A 911 -19.97 -10.73 82.29
N THR A 912 -18.88 -11.03 81.64
CA THR A 912 -17.73 -11.79 82.21
C THR A 912 -16.96 -10.97 83.22
N ASP A 913 -16.79 -9.64 82.99
CA ASP A 913 -16.14 -8.70 83.93
C ASP A 913 -17.03 -8.50 85.17
N GLU A 914 -18.33 -8.38 85.03
CA GLU A 914 -19.27 -8.34 86.20
C GLU A 914 -19.31 -9.64 87.01
N ARG A 915 -19.16 -10.81 86.38
CA ARG A 915 -19.01 -12.07 87.05
C ARG A 915 -17.68 -12.22 87.76
N SER A 916 -16.59 -11.73 87.21
CA SER A 916 -15.25 -11.77 87.84
C SER A 916 -15.20 -10.83 89.07
N ASP A 917 -15.88 -9.66 89.00
CA ASP A 917 -16.03 -8.77 90.14
C ASP A 917 -16.96 -9.38 91.26
N SER A 918 -18.03 -10.04 90.91
CA SER A 918 -18.95 -10.70 91.87
C SER A 918 -18.31 -11.89 92.65
N ASP A 919 -17.44 -12.65 92.00
CA ASP A 919 -16.65 -13.74 92.60
C ASP A 919 -15.51 -13.23 93.53
N GLN A 920 -14.95 -12.02 93.24
CA GLN A 920 -13.93 -11.42 94.18
C GLN A 920 -14.57 -10.82 95.43
N ILE A 921 -15.82 -10.40 95.39
CA ILE A 921 -16.57 -9.89 96.58
C ILE A 921 -17.05 -10.98 97.51
N GLN A 922 -17.23 -12.23 97.04
CA GLN A 922 -17.60 -13.37 97.91
C GLN A 922 -16.45 -14.06 98.63
N THR A 923 -15.21 -13.76 98.28
CA THR A 923 -14.02 -14.33 98.97
C THR A 923 -13.41 -13.48 100.07
N GLN A 924 -14.02 -12.31 100.45
CA GLN A 924 -13.59 -11.46 101.55
C GLN A 924 -14.54 -11.43 102.78
N THR A 925 -15.54 -12.33 102.81
CA THR A 925 -16.36 -12.44 104.00
C THR A 925 -16.50 -13.92 104.47
N VAL A 926 -15.46 -14.50 105.06
CA VAL A 926 -15.47 -15.54 106.06
C VAL A 926 -14.15 -15.43 106.81
#